data_0e64089084aa69aded16a8cc4d2e424c
#
_entry.id   0e64089084aa69aded16a8cc4d2e424c
#
_cell.length_a   1.000
_cell.length_b   1.000
_cell.length_c   1.000
_cell.angle_alpha   90.00
_cell.angle_beta   90.00
_cell.angle_gamma   90.00
#
_symmetry.space_group_name_H-M   'P 1'
#
loop_
_entity.id
_entity.type
_entity.pdbx_description
1 polymer ?
#
loop_
_entity_poly.entity_id
_entity_poly.type
_entity_poly.pdbx_seq_one_letter_code
_entity_poly.pdbx_strand_id
1 'polypeptide(L)'
;MKLTLKEFFAGFLRTRHIARHFRRLALLETLSDTTVSREVPPTLANTLVDAAHCDSGVLLSKLGTHTDGLTDFEVDVLRAQHGLNEVEHEQPLPWWTHLWHCYKNPFNLLLTLLAVISWLTEDLKAAIVIFSMVVLSTLLRFWQESKSNQAADALKAMVSNTATVLRRDAPRAELPIKQLVPGDLIVLSAGDMIPADCRVLSAKDLFVSQAAMTGESMPVEKFPRQADRDTRNPLELDNILFMGTNVVSGTAVAVILTTGNSTYFGALAQRVGATDRAVTSFQQGVNKVSWLLIRFMFVMAPLVLFINGFTKGDWTEALLFALSIAVGLTPEMLPMIVTSTLAKGAVFLSRKKVIVKRLDAIQNFGAMDVLCTDKTGTLTQDKIFLARNVDVWGEDSDDVLEMAYLNSYYQTGLKNLLDVAVLEHVEIHRELKVGTAFRKVDEIPFDFNRRRMSVVVEGRGQPHQLICKGAVEEVLAVCSRVRHGEVDEALSDELLAKIRQVTAAFNAEGLRVVAVAARSMPQGRDTYSLSDEQELTLIGYVAFLDPPKESTAPALKALAEHGVAVKVLTGDNELVTAKICREVGLAQQGLLMGNDIERMSDAELAVAVETTNVFAKLTPSHKERIVRILKGNGHVVGFMGDGINDAPALRTADIGISVDSAVDIAKEAADIILLEKSLMVLEEGVLEGRRTFANMLKYIKMTASSNFGNVFSVLVASAFIPFLPMLPMHLLVQNLLYDISQIAIPFDNVDDEMLKQPQRWQPGDVGRFMLFFGPISSIFDITTFALMWYVFDANTPDHQTLFQSGWFVVGLLTQTLIVHMIRTPKIPFLQSRAAMPLLVMTAIIMAVGIFLPMGPLAHYFKLQALPSMYFVFLPVILLAYMALTQAVKGFYIRRFGWQ
;
A
#
# COMPACT_ATOMS: atom_id res chain seq x y z
N MET A 1 33.16 -40.12 -29.16
CA MET A 1 33.36 -38.94 -28.29
C MET A 1 32.30 -39.00 -27.20
N LYS A 2 32.61 -39.63 -26.06
CA LYS A 2 31.66 -39.79 -24.93
C LYS A 2 31.81 -38.59 -24.01
N LEU A 3 30.98 -37.56 -24.16
CA LEU A 3 30.82 -36.53 -23.17
C LEU A 3 30.13 -37.15 -21.95
N THR A 4 30.78 -37.15 -20.81
CA THR A 4 30.15 -37.65 -19.58
C THR A 4 29.06 -36.72 -19.12
N LEU A 5 27.95 -37.27 -18.60
CA LEU A 5 26.80 -36.51 -18.04
C LEU A 5 27.28 -35.39 -17.06
N LYS A 6 28.42 -35.58 -16.42
CA LYS A 6 29.04 -34.56 -15.54
C LYS A 6 29.50 -33.31 -16.28
N GLU A 7 30.04 -33.46 -17.51
CA GLU A 7 30.48 -32.32 -18.32
C GLU A 7 29.31 -31.57 -18.96
N PHE A 8 28.23 -32.30 -19.27
CA PHE A 8 26.97 -31.71 -19.72
C PHE A 8 26.33 -30.84 -18.59
N PHE A 9 26.29 -31.38 -17.37
CA PHE A 9 25.77 -30.61 -16.22
C PHE A 9 26.72 -29.48 -15.79
N ALA A 10 28.02 -29.62 -15.92
CA ALA A 10 28.99 -28.56 -15.69
C ALA A 10 28.87 -27.45 -16.75
N GLY A 11 28.54 -27.78 -18.01
CA GLY A 11 28.19 -26.84 -19.08
C GLY A 11 26.90 -26.08 -18.76
N PHE A 12 25.90 -26.80 -18.25
CA PHE A 12 24.59 -26.20 -17.84
C PHE A 12 24.71 -25.29 -16.61
N LEU A 13 25.64 -25.56 -15.71
CA LEU A 13 25.94 -24.67 -14.57
C LEU A 13 26.78 -23.45 -14.99
N ARG A 14 27.60 -23.55 -16.04
CA ARG A 14 28.28 -22.41 -16.67
C ARG A 14 27.31 -21.45 -17.37
N THR A 15 26.18 -21.92 -17.88
CA THR A 15 25.13 -21.05 -18.44
C THR A 15 24.50 -20.13 -17.38
N ARG A 16 24.59 -20.47 -16.09
CA ARG A 16 24.22 -19.56 -15.00
C ARG A 16 25.15 -18.33 -14.91
N HIS A 17 26.40 -18.49 -15.33
CA HIS A 17 27.36 -17.38 -15.49
C HIS A 17 27.12 -16.60 -16.76
N ILE A 18 26.72 -17.26 -17.83
CA ILE A 18 26.38 -16.63 -19.12
C ILE A 18 25.10 -15.80 -18.97
N ALA A 19 24.07 -16.29 -18.28
CA ALA A 19 22.87 -15.51 -17.99
C ALA A 19 23.13 -14.27 -17.09
N ARG A 20 24.16 -14.31 -16.25
CA ARG A 20 24.68 -13.11 -15.53
C ARG A 20 25.48 -12.19 -16.46
N HIS A 21 26.13 -12.73 -17.48
CA HIS A 21 26.91 -11.96 -18.46
C HIS A 21 25.99 -11.31 -19.51
N PHE A 22 24.89 -11.98 -19.89
CA PHE A 22 23.87 -11.39 -20.77
C PHE A 22 23.04 -10.28 -20.09
N ARG A 23 22.99 -10.26 -18.74
CA ARG A 23 22.47 -9.09 -18.01
C ARG A 23 23.45 -7.90 -17.98
N ARG A 24 24.70 -8.08 -18.41
CA ARG A 24 25.73 -7.05 -18.53
C ARG A 24 26.26 -6.93 -19.97
N LEU A 25 25.39 -7.05 -20.96
CA LEU A 25 25.73 -6.61 -22.29
C LEU A 25 25.74 -5.08 -22.27
N ALA A 26 26.92 -4.52 -22.48
CA ALA A 26 27.19 -3.10 -22.54
C ALA A 26 26.27 -2.33 -23.53
N LEU A 27 25.61 -3.04 -24.46
CA LEU A 27 24.63 -2.47 -25.39
C LEU A 27 23.29 -2.09 -24.68
N LEU A 28 22.96 -2.69 -23.52
CA LEU A 28 21.79 -2.32 -22.72
C LEU A 28 22.17 -1.32 -21.62
N GLU A 29 23.43 -1.30 -21.16
CA GLU A 29 23.97 -0.26 -20.29
C GLU A 29 24.13 1.07 -21.03
N THR A 30 24.53 1.06 -22.30
CA THR A 30 24.58 2.30 -23.15
C THR A 30 23.19 2.84 -23.52
N LEU A 31 22.13 2.04 -23.37
CA LEU A 31 20.73 2.51 -23.50
C LEU A 31 20.12 2.91 -22.14
N SER A 32 20.74 2.55 -21.02
CA SER A 32 20.33 2.94 -19.67
C SER A 32 21.15 4.12 -19.09
N ASP A 33 22.35 4.36 -19.63
CA ASP A 33 23.19 5.53 -19.33
C ASP A 33 22.93 6.73 -20.25
N THR A 34 21.68 6.96 -20.63
CA THR A 34 21.26 8.34 -20.75
C THR A 34 21.25 8.89 -19.33
N THR A 35 22.32 9.56 -18.95
CA THR A 35 22.31 10.57 -17.91
C THR A 35 21.18 11.53 -18.28
N VAL A 36 19.98 11.23 -17.75
CA VAL A 36 18.86 12.15 -17.82
C VAL A 36 19.34 13.36 -17.06
N SER A 37 19.67 14.42 -17.80
CA SER A 37 20.03 15.70 -17.23
C SER A 37 18.94 16.04 -16.22
N ARG A 38 19.31 16.11 -14.94
CA ARG A 38 18.42 16.53 -13.83
C ARG A 38 18.09 18.03 -13.92
N GLU A 39 18.42 18.68 -15.01
CA GLU A 39 18.17 20.11 -15.22
C GLU A 39 16.70 20.32 -15.59
N VAL A 40 16.01 21.04 -14.73
CA VAL A 40 14.65 21.56 -14.92
C VAL A 40 14.63 22.50 -16.15
N PRO A 41 13.51 22.64 -16.90
CA PRO A 41 13.43 23.57 -18.02
C PRO A 41 13.92 24.97 -17.60
N PRO A 42 14.80 25.59 -18.35
CA PRO A 42 15.35 26.92 -18.01
C PRO A 42 14.27 27.99 -17.82
N THR A 43 13.13 27.83 -18.51
CA THR A 43 11.97 28.73 -18.39
C THR A 43 11.38 28.67 -16.99
N LEU A 44 11.17 27.47 -16.42
CA LEU A 44 10.64 27.31 -15.07
C LEU A 44 11.62 27.77 -14.01
N ALA A 45 12.90 27.38 -14.14
CA ALA A 45 13.95 27.85 -13.23
C ALA A 45 14.02 29.38 -13.20
N ASN A 46 13.98 30.05 -14.35
CA ASN A 46 13.96 31.52 -14.41
C ASN A 46 12.69 32.11 -13.78
N THR A 47 11.52 31.50 -13.98
CA THR A 47 10.26 31.98 -13.35
C THR A 47 10.35 31.94 -11.82
N LEU A 48 10.89 30.86 -11.24
CA LEU A 48 11.07 30.72 -9.80
C LEU A 48 12.11 31.70 -9.26
N VAL A 49 13.23 31.87 -9.97
CA VAL A 49 14.28 32.82 -9.60
C VAL A 49 13.77 34.25 -9.67
N ASP A 50 13.05 34.62 -10.74
CA ASP A 50 12.45 35.95 -10.90
C ASP A 50 11.42 36.25 -9.79
N ALA A 51 10.59 35.25 -9.43
CA ALA A 51 9.63 35.38 -8.32
C ALA A 51 10.33 35.51 -6.96
N ALA A 52 11.48 34.84 -6.76
CA ALA A 52 12.25 34.95 -5.53
C ALA A 52 12.90 36.33 -5.33
N HIS A 53 13.35 36.92 -6.42
CA HIS A 53 13.99 38.24 -6.40
C HIS A 53 13.01 39.42 -6.46
N CYS A 54 11.74 39.17 -6.76
CA CYS A 54 10.70 40.17 -6.88
C CYS A 54 10.19 40.62 -5.50
N ASP A 55 9.85 41.89 -5.38
CA ASP A 55 9.11 42.40 -4.22
C ASP A 55 7.73 41.75 -4.12
N SER A 56 7.25 41.45 -2.90
CA SER A 56 6.01 40.75 -2.67
C SER A 56 4.79 41.45 -3.28
N GLY A 57 4.71 42.79 -3.19
CA GLY A 57 3.61 43.58 -3.75
C GLY A 57 3.61 43.54 -5.28
N VAL A 58 4.80 43.65 -5.89
CA VAL A 58 4.95 43.54 -7.35
C VAL A 58 4.66 42.15 -7.85
N LEU A 59 5.03 41.10 -7.09
CA LEU A 59 4.74 39.72 -7.42
C LEU A 59 3.23 39.44 -7.40
N LEU A 60 2.52 39.88 -6.34
CA LEU A 60 1.07 39.76 -6.26
C LEU A 60 0.39 40.44 -7.45
N SER A 61 0.80 41.64 -7.81
CA SER A 61 0.27 42.34 -8.98
C SER A 61 0.53 41.60 -10.29
N LYS A 62 1.71 40.97 -10.47
CA LYS A 62 2.04 40.15 -11.64
C LYS A 62 1.17 38.90 -11.75
N LEU A 63 0.83 38.30 -10.61
CA LEU A 63 -0.05 37.13 -10.54
C LEU A 63 -1.54 37.48 -10.61
N GLY A 64 -1.89 38.77 -10.66
CA GLY A 64 -3.28 39.24 -10.67
C GLY A 64 -4.01 38.99 -9.35
N THR A 65 -3.28 38.80 -8.24
CA THR A 65 -3.87 38.53 -6.92
C THR A 65 -3.65 39.71 -5.97
N HIS A 66 -4.39 39.69 -4.85
CA HIS A 66 -4.37 40.72 -3.83
C HIS A 66 -4.01 40.10 -2.46
N THR A 67 -3.71 40.97 -1.47
CA THR A 67 -3.43 40.54 -0.08
C THR A 67 -4.58 39.80 0.58
N ASP A 68 -5.81 40.00 0.11
CA ASP A 68 -7.03 39.33 0.59
C ASP A 68 -7.42 38.08 -0.24
N GLY A 69 -6.56 37.70 -1.21
CA GLY A 69 -6.73 36.56 -2.09
C GLY A 69 -7.56 36.85 -3.35
N LEU A 70 -7.80 35.81 -4.14
CA LEU A 70 -8.58 35.81 -5.36
C LEU A 70 -10.08 35.74 -5.06
N THR A 71 -10.90 36.21 -5.99
CA THR A 71 -12.34 35.95 -6.02
C THR A 71 -12.66 34.63 -6.72
N ASP A 72 -13.81 34.00 -6.45
CA ASP A 72 -14.21 32.76 -7.08
C ASP A 72 -14.29 32.85 -8.62
N PHE A 73 -14.67 34.00 -9.14
CA PHE A 73 -14.67 34.23 -10.59
C PHE A 73 -13.26 34.23 -11.20
N GLU A 74 -12.30 34.88 -10.55
CA GLU A 74 -10.88 34.88 -11.00
C GLU A 74 -10.30 33.47 -10.96
N VAL A 75 -10.63 32.70 -9.92
CA VAL A 75 -10.23 31.30 -9.78
C VAL A 75 -10.74 30.44 -10.94
N ASP A 76 -12.01 30.58 -11.32
CA ASP A 76 -12.59 29.82 -12.43
C ASP A 76 -11.91 30.15 -13.77
N VAL A 77 -11.59 31.44 -14.00
CA VAL A 77 -10.83 31.86 -15.19
C VAL A 77 -9.43 31.26 -15.19
N LEU A 78 -8.69 31.34 -14.07
CA LEU A 78 -7.34 30.80 -13.95
C LEU A 78 -7.34 29.27 -14.06
N ARG A 79 -8.37 28.59 -13.51
CA ARG A 79 -8.54 27.14 -13.65
C ARG A 79 -8.78 26.71 -15.09
N ALA A 80 -9.54 27.50 -15.85
CA ALA A 80 -9.73 27.25 -17.29
C ALA A 80 -8.44 27.42 -18.10
N GLN A 81 -7.53 28.31 -17.66
CA GLN A 81 -6.24 28.57 -18.33
C GLN A 81 -5.14 27.56 -17.94
N HIS A 82 -5.02 27.22 -16.66
CA HIS A 82 -3.91 26.43 -16.13
C HIS A 82 -4.28 24.96 -15.88
N GLY A 83 -5.57 24.61 -15.88
CA GLY A 83 -6.07 23.29 -15.54
C GLY A 83 -6.09 23.03 -14.04
N LEU A 84 -6.17 21.73 -13.67
CA LEU A 84 -6.14 21.28 -12.28
C LEU A 84 -4.70 21.17 -11.78
N ASN A 85 -4.50 21.38 -10.48
CA ASN A 85 -3.20 21.18 -9.83
C ASN A 85 -2.94 19.69 -9.60
N GLU A 86 -2.69 18.95 -10.68
CA GLU A 86 -2.37 17.52 -10.68
C GLU A 86 -1.11 17.30 -11.52
N VAL A 87 -0.18 16.51 -11.00
CA VAL A 87 0.97 16.03 -11.78
C VAL A 87 0.52 14.77 -12.51
N GLU A 88 0.40 14.86 -13.81
CA GLU A 88 0.08 13.71 -14.66
C GLU A 88 1.22 12.69 -14.61
N HIS A 89 1.06 11.64 -13.84
CA HIS A 89 2.05 10.56 -13.74
C HIS A 89 2.01 9.63 -14.95
N GLU A 90 0.84 9.41 -15.53
CA GLU A 90 0.59 8.69 -16.80
C GLU A 90 -0.77 9.11 -17.33
N GLN A 91 -0.83 9.65 -18.54
CA GLN A 91 -2.12 9.82 -19.22
C GLN A 91 -2.73 8.44 -19.43
N PRO A 92 -4.02 8.23 -19.09
CA PRO A 92 -4.69 6.96 -19.36
C PRO A 92 -4.51 6.64 -20.85
N LEU A 93 -3.94 5.47 -21.12
CA LEU A 93 -3.71 5.02 -22.49
C LEU A 93 -5.02 5.10 -23.28
N PRO A 94 -5.05 5.67 -24.49
CA PRO A 94 -6.23 5.66 -25.33
C PRO A 94 -6.75 4.22 -25.46
N TRP A 95 -8.08 4.03 -25.45
CA TRP A 95 -8.70 2.71 -25.43
C TRP A 95 -8.17 1.76 -26.53
N TRP A 96 -7.78 2.28 -27.68
CA TRP A 96 -7.24 1.50 -28.78
C TRP A 96 -5.78 1.06 -28.57
N THR A 97 -4.94 1.86 -27.85
CA THR A 97 -3.59 1.45 -27.44
C THR A 97 -3.66 0.40 -26.36
N HIS A 98 -4.59 0.54 -25.41
CA HIS A 98 -4.85 -0.47 -24.39
C HIS A 98 -5.34 -1.79 -25.03
N LEU A 99 -6.26 -1.73 -25.99
CA LEU A 99 -6.72 -2.91 -26.75
C LEU A 99 -5.53 -3.57 -27.48
N TRP A 100 -4.64 -2.77 -28.10
CA TRP A 100 -3.45 -3.27 -28.76
C TRP A 100 -2.46 -3.94 -27.80
N HIS A 101 -2.31 -3.40 -26.58
CA HIS A 101 -1.52 -4.04 -25.53
C HIS A 101 -2.13 -5.38 -25.09
N CYS A 102 -3.44 -5.46 -24.95
CA CYS A 102 -4.14 -6.71 -24.65
C CYS A 102 -3.96 -7.76 -25.77
N TYR A 103 -3.92 -7.32 -27.05
CA TYR A 103 -3.65 -8.20 -28.18
C TYR A 103 -2.21 -8.70 -28.23
N LYS A 104 -1.20 -7.89 -27.91
CA LYS A 104 0.24 -8.23 -27.96
C LYS A 104 0.68 -9.35 -27.00
N ASN A 105 -0.22 -10.06 -26.39
CA ASN A 105 0.08 -11.21 -25.57
C ASN A 105 0.67 -12.35 -26.42
N PRO A 106 1.70 -13.09 -25.96
CA PRO A 106 2.25 -14.26 -26.65
C PRO A 106 1.23 -15.28 -27.14
N PHE A 107 0.16 -15.51 -26.35
CA PHE A 107 -0.95 -16.39 -26.73
C PHE A 107 -1.70 -15.91 -27.98
N ASN A 108 -2.17 -14.68 -27.95
CA ASN A 108 -2.91 -14.12 -29.08
C ASN A 108 -2.02 -14.03 -30.34
N LEU A 109 -0.72 -13.77 -30.17
CA LEU A 109 0.22 -13.78 -31.29
C LEU A 109 0.39 -15.17 -31.89
N LEU A 110 0.47 -16.21 -31.05
CA LEU A 110 0.55 -17.58 -31.53
C LEU A 110 -0.76 -18.07 -32.14
N LEU A 111 -1.92 -17.77 -31.52
CA LEU A 111 -3.22 -18.04 -32.13
C LEU A 111 -3.36 -17.37 -33.49
N THR A 112 -2.90 -16.14 -33.61
CA THR A 112 -2.89 -15.43 -34.90
C THR A 112 -1.99 -16.13 -35.92
N LEU A 113 -0.78 -16.56 -35.48
CA LEU A 113 0.10 -17.35 -36.33
C LEU A 113 -0.56 -18.65 -36.80
N LEU A 114 -1.21 -19.39 -35.88
CA LEU A 114 -1.94 -20.61 -36.20
C LEU A 114 -3.13 -20.33 -37.13
N ALA A 115 -3.86 -19.23 -36.92
CA ALA A 115 -4.95 -18.83 -37.81
C ALA A 115 -4.44 -18.57 -39.25
N VAL A 116 -3.28 -17.89 -39.37
CA VAL A 116 -2.62 -17.60 -40.65
C VAL A 116 -2.17 -18.92 -41.31
N ILE A 117 -1.55 -19.83 -40.56
CA ILE A 117 -1.14 -21.14 -41.11
C ILE A 117 -2.35 -21.92 -41.55
N SER A 118 -3.44 -22.00 -40.74
CA SER A 118 -4.68 -22.68 -41.13
C SER A 118 -5.32 -22.06 -42.37
N TRP A 119 -5.22 -20.74 -42.55
CA TRP A 119 -5.69 -20.07 -43.76
C TRP A 119 -4.82 -20.42 -44.99
N LEU A 120 -3.50 -20.47 -44.81
CA LEU A 120 -2.57 -20.85 -45.90
C LEU A 120 -2.67 -22.32 -46.31
N THR A 121 -3.10 -23.17 -45.38
CA THR A 121 -3.37 -24.63 -45.66
C THR A 121 -4.80 -24.90 -46.16
N GLU A 122 -5.54 -23.86 -46.57
CA GLU A 122 -6.92 -23.92 -47.06
C GLU A 122 -7.96 -24.42 -46.04
N ASP A 123 -7.61 -24.54 -44.77
CA ASP A 123 -8.54 -24.87 -43.67
C ASP A 123 -9.23 -23.60 -43.12
N LEU A 124 -10.08 -22.99 -43.96
CA LEU A 124 -10.78 -21.74 -43.63
C LEU A 124 -11.66 -21.87 -42.37
N LYS A 125 -12.22 -23.05 -42.09
CA LYS A 125 -13.04 -23.26 -40.89
C LYS A 125 -12.24 -23.16 -39.61
N ALA A 126 -11.10 -23.85 -39.56
CA ALA A 126 -10.20 -23.73 -38.41
C ALA A 126 -9.66 -22.28 -38.24
N ALA A 127 -9.30 -21.64 -39.35
CA ALA A 127 -8.84 -20.25 -39.33
C ALA A 127 -9.87 -19.29 -38.71
N ILE A 128 -11.17 -19.42 -39.10
CA ILE A 128 -12.25 -18.58 -38.53
C ILE A 128 -12.45 -18.86 -37.04
N VAL A 129 -12.44 -20.12 -36.61
CA VAL A 129 -12.58 -20.47 -35.18
C VAL A 129 -11.44 -19.91 -34.36
N ILE A 130 -10.19 -20.11 -34.81
CA ILE A 130 -9.01 -19.58 -34.09
C ILE A 130 -9.02 -18.05 -34.04
N PHE A 131 -9.39 -17.39 -35.15
CA PHE A 131 -9.52 -15.94 -35.17
C PHE A 131 -10.61 -15.44 -34.22
N SER A 132 -11.77 -16.11 -34.15
CA SER A 132 -12.83 -15.77 -33.19
C SER A 132 -12.35 -15.90 -31.73
N MET A 133 -11.49 -16.88 -31.45
CA MET A 133 -10.86 -17.03 -30.14
C MET A 133 -9.90 -15.88 -29.82
N VAL A 134 -9.09 -15.42 -30.78
CA VAL A 134 -8.21 -14.24 -30.61
C VAL A 134 -9.04 -13.01 -30.24
N VAL A 135 -10.14 -12.79 -30.97
CA VAL A 135 -11.04 -11.66 -30.73
C VAL A 135 -11.67 -11.77 -29.34
N LEU A 136 -12.22 -12.94 -28.99
CA LEU A 136 -12.87 -13.18 -27.69
C LEU A 136 -11.88 -13.02 -26.53
N SER A 137 -10.69 -13.62 -26.60
CA SER A 137 -9.64 -13.51 -25.59
C SER A 137 -9.19 -12.05 -25.39
N THR A 138 -8.95 -11.33 -26.49
CA THR A 138 -8.55 -9.91 -26.45
C THR A 138 -9.63 -9.05 -25.82
N LEU A 139 -10.90 -9.23 -26.19
CA LEU A 139 -12.02 -8.45 -25.64
C LEU A 139 -12.28 -8.75 -24.17
N LEU A 140 -12.22 -10.02 -23.76
CA LEU A 140 -12.37 -10.41 -22.36
C LEU A 140 -11.28 -9.77 -21.49
N ARG A 141 -10.04 -9.83 -21.94
CA ARG A 141 -8.90 -9.22 -21.23
C ARG A 141 -9.04 -7.71 -21.14
N PHE A 142 -9.36 -7.05 -22.26
CA PHE A 142 -9.58 -5.61 -22.31
C PHE A 142 -10.70 -5.16 -21.34
N TRP A 143 -11.83 -5.86 -21.37
CA TRP A 143 -12.97 -5.54 -20.49
C TRP A 143 -12.60 -5.69 -19.00
N GLN A 144 -11.88 -6.76 -18.65
CA GLN A 144 -11.54 -7.06 -17.27
C GLN A 144 -10.45 -6.11 -16.73
N GLU A 145 -9.41 -5.82 -17.52
CA GLU A 145 -8.37 -4.84 -17.18
C GLU A 145 -8.97 -3.43 -17.06
N SER A 146 -9.86 -3.04 -17.98
CA SER A 146 -10.54 -1.74 -17.93
C SER A 146 -11.40 -1.58 -16.67
N LYS A 147 -12.18 -2.60 -16.30
CA LYS A 147 -12.97 -2.57 -15.05
C LYS A 147 -12.08 -2.51 -13.79
N SER A 148 -10.98 -3.25 -13.77
CA SER A 148 -10.06 -3.25 -12.63
C SER A 148 -9.40 -1.87 -12.45
N ASN A 149 -8.96 -1.24 -13.56
CA ASN A 149 -8.34 0.08 -13.54
C ASN A 149 -9.35 1.16 -13.10
N GLN A 150 -10.57 1.14 -13.64
CA GLN A 150 -11.63 2.07 -13.22
C GLN A 150 -11.96 1.96 -11.72
N ALA A 151 -12.02 0.76 -11.18
CA ALA A 151 -12.24 0.56 -9.76
C ALA A 151 -11.08 1.10 -8.91
N ALA A 152 -9.82 0.87 -9.34
CA ALA A 152 -8.65 1.39 -8.66
C ALA A 152 -8.59 2.93 -8.67
N ASP A 153 -8.91 3.55 -9.81
CA ASP A 153 -8.90 5.02 -9.96
C ASP A 153 -10.02 5.66 -9.13
N ALA A 154 -11.22 5.06 -9.10
CA ALA A 154 -12.32 5.53 -8.26
C ALA A 154 -11.96 5.50 -6.76
N LEU A 155 -11.21 4.49 -6.31
CA LEU A 155 -10.76 4.39 -4.92
C LEU A 155 -9.70 5.43 -4.58
N LYS A 156 -8.74 5.69 -5.48
CA LYS A 156 -7.73 6.75 -5.30
C LYS A 156 -8.38 8.13 -5.19
N ALA A 157 -9.46 8.37 -5.92
CA ALA A 157 -10.19 9.65 -5.89
C ALA A 157 -10.94 9.90 -4.56
N MET A 158 -11.16 8.89 -3.73
CA MET A 158 -11.83 9.03 -2.42
C MET A 158 -10.97 9.69 -1.35
N VAL A 159 -9.65 9.69 -1.50
CA VAL A 159 -8.71 10.35 -0.57
C VAL A 159 -8.10 11.54 -1.30
N SER A 160 -8.43 12.74 -0.86
CA SER A 160 -7.83 13.98 -1.37
C SER A 160 -7.18 14.74 -0.22
N ASN A 161 -5.93 15.16 -0.41
CA ASN A 161 -5.31 16.11 0.49
C ASN A 161 -5.96 17.48 0.28
N THR A 162 -6.10 18.26 1.36
CA THR A 162 -6.65 19.62 1.35
C THR A 162 -5.55 20.63 1.68
N ALA A 163 -5.81 21.88 1.35
CA ALA A 163 -4.96 23.00 1.76
C ALA A 163 -5.84 24.14 2.26
N THR A 164 -5.36 24.84 3.29
CA THR A 164 -6.02 26.04 3.80
C THR A 164 -5.71 27.22 2.89
N VAL A 165 -6.75 27.77 2.26
CA VAL A 165 -6.64 28.85 1.27
C VAL A 165 -7.31 30.11 1.79
N LEU A 166 -6.70 31.27 1.50
CA LEU A 166 -7.26 32.57 1.74
C LEU A 166 -7.80 33.12 0.42
N ARG A 167 -9.13 33.24 0.31
CA ARG A 167 -9.83 33.87 -0.82
C ARG A 167 -10.73 34.97 -0.30
N ARG A 168 -10.99 35.95 -1.14
CA ARG A 168 -11.79 37.12 -0.73
C ARG A 168 -13.24 36.72 -0.37
N ASP A 169 -13.82 35.79 -1.12
CA ASP A 169 -15.17 35.28 -0.88
C ASP A 169 -15.26 34.25 0.22
N ALA A 170 -14.11 33.63 0.59
CA ALA A 170 -13.95 32.66 1.68
C ALA A 170 -12.63 32.88 2.41
N PRO A 171 -12.60 33.74 3.45
CA PRO A 171 -11.36 34.21 4.11
C PRO A 171 -10.46 33.11 4.67
N ARG A 172 -10.97 31.92 4.90
CA ARG A 172 -10.20 30.72 5.28
C ARG A 172 -11.04 29.48 4.93
N ALA A 173 -10.66 28.78 3.87
CA ALA A 173 -11.36 27.59 3.40
C ALA A 173 -10.40 26.42 3.21
N GLU A 174 -10.84 25.23 3.60
CA GLU A 174 -10.14 23.98 3.29
C GLU A 174 -10.59 23.51 1.91
N LEU A 175 -9.68 23.49 0.96
CA LEU A 175 -9.95 23.09 -0.42
C LEU A 175 -9.07 21.91 -0.84
N PRO A 176 -9.61 20.98 -1.67
CA PRO A 176 -8.77 19.95 -2.27
C PRO A 176 -7.60 20.55 -3.04
N ILE A 177 -6.39 20.03 -2.84
CA ILE A 177 -5.14 20.53 -3.45
C ILE A 177 -5.29 20.67 -4.97
N LYS A 178 -6.01 19.76 -5.62
CA LYS A 178 -6.24 19.78 -7.07
C LYS A 178 -7.04 20.98 -7.59
N GLN A 179 -7.74 21.71 -6.72
CA GLN A 179 -8.53 22.88 -7.08
C GLN A 179 -7.77 24.19 -6.96
N LEU A 180 -6.51 24.15 -6.55
CA LEU A 180 -5.65 25.31 -6.40
C LEU A 180 -5.20 25.85 -7.76
N VAL A 181 -5.05 27.16 -7.84
CA VAL A 181 -4.62 27.87 -9.04
C VAL A 181 -3.42 28.79 -8.74
N PRO A 182 -2.59 29.14 -9.74
CA PRO A 182 -1.57 30.19 -9.56
C PRO A 182 -2.22 31.50 -9.07
N GLY A 183 -1.60 32.13 -8.06
CA GLY A 183 -2.16 33.32 -7.42
C GLY A 183 -2.97 33.05 -6.14
N ASP A 184 -3.39 31.81 -5.85
CA ASP A 184 -4.02 31.50 -4.57
C ASP A 184 -3.04 31.76 -3.40
N LEU A 185 -3.58 32.30 -2.30
CA LEU A 185 -2.85 32.44 -1.05
C LEU A 185 -3.14 31.25 -0.15
N ILE A 186 -2.07 30.59 0.31
CA ILE A 186 -2.20 29.42 1.19
C ILE A 186 -1.60 29.70 2.56
N VAL A 187 -2.19 29.11 3.59
CA VAL A 187 -1.68 29.10 4.94
C VAL A 187 -1.07 27.73 5.21
N LEU A 188 0.17 27.73 5.65
CA LEU A 188 0.95 26.53 5.94
C LEU A 188 1.29 26.46 7.41
N SER A 189 1.20 25.28 7.99
CA SER A 189 1.53 24.97 9.38
C SER A 189 2.38 23.69 9.46
N ALA A 190 2.99 23.43 10.59
CA ALA A 190 3.75 22.20 10.81
C ALA A 190 2.90 20.95 10.50
N GLY A 191 3.40 20.08 9.64
CA GLY A 191 2.72 18.85 9.16
C GLY A 191 2.08 18.97 7.80
N ASP A 192 1.87 20.18 7.29
CA ASP A 192 1.26 20.39 5.98
C ASP A 192 2.23 20.01 4.85
N MET A 193 1.69 19.42 3.81
CA MET A 193 2.40 19.21 2.57
C MET A 193 2.25 20.46 1.69
N ILE A 194 3.34 20.89 1.09
CA ILE A 194 3.34 22.03 0.18
C ILE A 194 2.67 21.61 -1.12
N PRO A 195 1.50 22.22 -1.47
CA PRO A 195 0.63 21.71 -2.51
C PRO A 195 1.04 22.09 -3.94
N ALA A 196 1.91 23.09 -4.07
CA ALA A 196 2.34 23.67 -5.35
C ALA A 196 3.66 24.44 -5.12
N ASP A 197 4.32 24.92 -6.17
CA ASP A 197 5.48 25.78 -5.99
C ASP A 197 5.01 27.16 -5.56
N CYS A 198 5.52 27.64 -4.42
CA CYS A 198 5.02 28.84 -3.75
C CYS A 198 6.13 29.80 -3.36
N ARG A 199 5.78 31.10 -3.26
CA ARG A 199 6.63 32.15 -2.71
C ARG A 199 6.12 32.53 -1.32
N VAL A 200 6.99 32.46 -0.32
CA VAL A 200 6.69 32.86 1.06
C VAL A 200 6.46 34.36 1.13
N LEU A 201 5.31 34.78 1.65
CA LEU A 201 4.94 36.19 1.88
C LEU A 201 5.15 36.60 3.33
N SER A 202 4.81 35.72 4.27
CA SER A 202 5.09 35.87 5.69
C SER A 202 5.43 34.52 6.28
N ALA A 203 6.37 34.45 7.19
CA ALA A 203 6.75 33.22 7.87
C ALA A 203 7.20 33.52 9.31
N LYS A 204 6.97 32.53 10.18
CA LYS A 204 7.47 32.54 11.55
C LYS A 204 8.11 31.18 11.83
N ASP A 205 9.45 31.20 12.01
CA ASP A 205 10.30 30.04 12.31
C ASP A 205 9.98 28.83 11.37
N LEU A 206 9.87 29.10 10.05
CA LEU A 206 9.46 28.14 9.04
C LEU A 206 10.63 27.26 8.63
N PHE A 207 10.57 25.98 9.00
CA PHE A 207 11.51 24.95 8.55
C PHE A 207 10.78 23.95 7.64
N VAL A 208 11.39 23.67 6.48
CA VAL A 208 10.83 22.80 5.45
C VAL A 208 11.79 21.66 5.13
N SER A 209 11.29 20.45 5.07
CA SER A 209 12.07 19.30 4.61
C SER A 209 12.02 19.23 3.08
N GLN A 210 13.18 19.34 2.44
CA GLN A 210 13.37 19.21 1.00
C GLN A 210 14.01 17.86 0.62
N ALA A 211 14.04 16.89 1.55
CA ALA A 211 14.68 15.59 1.38
C ALA A 211 14.22 14.83 0.12
N ALA A 212 12.95 14.98 -0.27
CA ALA A 212 12.39 14.36 -1.46
C ALA A 212 13.04 14.87 -2.78
N MET A 213 13.61 16.08 -2.76
CA MET A 213 14.21 16.70 -3.95
C MET A 213 15.73 16.72 -3.91
N THR A 214 16.30 17.04 -2.74
CA THR A 214 17.75 17.20 -2.58
C THR A 214 18.44 15.94 -2.10
N GLY A 215 17.69 15.01 -1.46
CA GLY A 215 18.23 13.85 -0.74
C GLY A 215 18.82 14.20 0.64
N GLU A 216 18.84 15.49 1.02
CA GLU A 216 19.34 15.94 2.32
C GLU A 216 18.23 15.88 3.37
N SER A 217 18.49 15.24 4.49
CA SER A 217 17.49 15.03 5.56
C SER A 217 17.34 16.21 6.52
N MET A 218 18.26 17.19 6.51
CA MET A 218 18.18 18.36 7.39
C MET A 218 17.14 19.35 6.87
N PRO A 219 16.19 19.80 7.72
CA PRO A 219 15.25 20.85 7.33
C PRO A 219 15.95 22.18 7.05
N VAL A 220 15.43 22.89 6.05
CA VAL A 220 15.94 24.20 5.61
C VAL A 220 15.01 25.29 6.11
N GLU A 221 15.55 26.32 6.72
CA GLU A 221 14.78 27.49 7.14
C GLU A 221 14.40 28.36 5.93
N LYS A 222 13.17 28.86 5.91
CA LYS A 222 12.62 29.68 4.82
C LYS A 222 12.12 31.04 5.36
N PHE A 223 12.37 32.08 4.57
CA PHE A 223 12.13 33.47 4.98
C PHE A 223 11.22 34.21 3.99
N PRO A 224 10.48 35.26 4.41
CA PRO A 224 9.68 36.10 3.50
C PRO A 224 10.49 37.13 2.71
N ARG A 225 11.77 37.36 3.08
CA ARG A 225 12.64 38.36 2.43
C ARG A 225 12.89 38.00 0.96
N GLN A 226 13.32 39.00 0.19
CA GLN A 226 13.84 38.79 -1.17
C GLN A 226 15.11 37.95 -1.12
N ALA A 227 15.23 37.01 -2.04
CA ALA A 227 16.42 36.15 -2.15
C ALA A 227 17.65 37.00 -2.58
N ASP A 228 18.83 36.49 -2.26
CA ASP A 228 20.08 37.14 -2.68
C ASP A 228 20.20 37.07 -4.22
N ARG A 229 20.59 38.21 -4.85
CA ARG A 229 20.65 38.35 -6.31
C ARG A 229 21.64 37.41 -6.99
N ASP A 230 22.60 36.87 -6.25
CA ASP A 230 23.60 35.93 -6.76
C ASP A 230 23.09 34.47 -6.81
N THR A 231 22.02 34.14 -6.08
CA THR A 231 21.45 32.80 -6.02
C THR A 231 20.63 32.52 -7.28
N ARG A 232 21.12 31.64 -8.15
CA ARG A 232 20.46 31.22 -9.40
C ARG A 232 19.90 29.80 -9.38
N ASN A 233 20.33 28.99 -8.42
CA ASN A 233 19.80 27.62 -8.25
C ASN A 233 18.45 27.67 -7.53
N PRO A 234 17.34 27.23 -8.13
CA PRO A 234 16.03 27.28 -7.48
C PRO A 234 15.98 26.58 -6.11
N LEU A 235 16.70 25.46 -5.92
CA LEU A 235 16.70 24.71 -4.67
C LEU A 235 17.40 25.42 -3.49
N GLU A 236 18.28 26.37 -3.78
CA GLU A 236 18.99 27.17 -2.79
C GLU A 236 18.25 28.46 -2.38
N LEU A 237 17.13 28.77 -3.06
CA LEU A 237 16.33 29.96 -2.74
C LEU A 237 15.67 29.79 -1.36
N ASP A 238 15.91 30.74 -0.48
CA ASP A 238 15.46 30.73 0.91
C ASP A 238 13.99 31.19 1.10
N ASN A 239 13.31 31.55 0.02
CA ASN A 239 11.94 32.06 0.03
C ASN A 239 10.97 31.33 -0.90
N ILE A 240 11.42 30.28 -1.60
CA ILE A 240 10.62 29.42 -2.45
C ILE A 240 10.35 28.10 -1.76
N LEU A 241 9.11 27.64 -1.84
CA LEU A 241 8.62 26.34 -1.38
C LEU A 241 8.27 25.48 -2.60
N PHE A 242 8.60 24.21 -2.57
CA PHE A 242 8.42 23.30 -3.69
C PHE A 242 7.30 22.30 -3.43
N MET A 243 6.52 22.00 -4.45
CA MET A 243 5.50 20.96 -4.42
C MET A 243 6.06 19.63 -3.92
N GLY A 244 5.33 18.94 -3.04
CA GLY A 244 5.71 17.63 -2.51
C GLY A 244 6.75 17.66 -1.38
N THR A 245 7.20 18.82 -0.96
CA THR A 245 7.95 19.02 0.29
C THR A 245 6.98 19.28 1.46
N ASN A 246 7.45 19.24 2.70
CA ASN A 246 6.58 19.39 3.87
C ASN A 246 7.15 20.36 4.89
N VAL A 247 6.24 21.04 5.60
CA VAL A 247 6.56 21.91 6.73
C VAL A 247 6.89 21.06 7.96
N VAL A 248 8.08 21.24 8.51
CA VAL A 248 8.55 20.55 9.72
C VAL A 248 8.15 21.33 10.98
N SER A 249 8.36 22.64 10.96
CA SER A 249 7.98 23.52 12.06
C SER A 249 7.65 24.93 11.55
N GLY A 250 7.00 25.73 12.39
CA GLY A 250 6.61 27.11 12.09
C GLY A 250 5.30 27.23 11.30
N THR A 251 5.03 28.46 10.89
CA THR A 251 3.84 28.82 10.09
C THR A 251 4.21 29.77 8.98
N ALA A 252 3.46 29.75 7.87
CA ALA A 252 3.67 30.69 6.76
C ALA A 252 2.36 31.01 6.02
N VAL A 253 2.37 32.18 5.36
CA VAL A 253 1.45 32.51 4.28
C VAL A 253 2.27 32.59 3.01
N ALA A 254 1.85 31.87 1.97
CA ALA A 254 2.57 31.82 0.70
C ALA A 254 1.60 31.99 -0.48
N VAL A 255 2.11 32.50 -1.60
CA VAL A 255 1.36 32.62 -2.86
C VAL A 255 1.80 31.51 -3.83
N ILE A 256 0.85 30.86 -4.47
CA ILE A 256 1.13 29.83 -5.48
C ILE A 256 1.65 30.47 -6.76
N LEU A 257 2.79 29.99 -7.24
CA LEU A 257 3.43 30.45 -8.48
C LEU A 257 3.07 29.56 -9.67
N THR A 258 3.20 28.28 -9.51
CA THR A 258 2.96 27.26 -10.56
C THR A 258 2.26 26.04 -9.98
N THR A 259 1.46 25.37 -10.81
CA THR A 259 0.63 24.21 -10.42
C THR A 259 0.89 23.01 -11.33
N GLY A 260 0.60 21.82 -10.84
CA GLY A 260 0.59 20.56 -11.60
C GLY A 260 1.92 20.27 -12.33
N ASN A 261 1.81 19.97 -13.61
CA ASN A 261 2.97 19.64 -14.46
C ASN A 261 3.96 20.81 -14.63
N SER A 262 3.53 22.04 -14.35
CA SER A 262 4.38 23.25 -14.44
C SER A 262 5.18 23.52 -13.17
N THR A 263 5.05 22.69 -12.12
CA THR A 263 5.87 22.77 -10.90
C THR A 263 7.25 22.18 -11.10
N TYR A 264 8.18 22.50 -10.23
CA TYR A 264 9.52 21.91 -10.22
C TYR A 264 9.47 20.38 -10.11
N PHE A 265 8.62 19.86 -9.21
CA PHE A 265 8.38 18.42 -9.05
C PHE A 265 7.74 17.80 -10.29
N GLY A 266 6.72 18.46 -10.88
CA GLY A 266 6.04 18.00 -12.08
C GLY A 266 6.99 17.88 -13.28
N ALA A 267 7.86 18.88 -13.46
CA ALA A 267 8.87 18.88 -14.51
C ALA A 267 9.91 17.75 -14.35
N LEU A 268 10.31 17.44 -13.11
CA LEU A 268 11.16 16.29 -12.80
C LEU A 268 10.44 14.95 -13.05
N ALA A 269 9.19 14.82 -12.61
CA ALA A 269 8.40 13.61 -12.74
C ALA A 269 8.16 13.22 -14.21
N GLN A 270 7.92 14.20 -15.09
CA GLN A 270 7.77 13.95 -16.54
C GLN A 270 9.04 13.42 -17.21
N ARG A 271 10.22 13.79 -16.72
CA ARG A 271 11.53 13.38 -17.30
C ARG A 271 12.05 12.08 -16.71
N VAL A 272 11.79 11.83 -15.45
CA VAL A 272 12.05 10.55 -14.81
C VAL A 272 10.90 9.62 -15.17
N GLY A 273 10.83 9.18 -16.42
CA GLY A 273 9.89 8.12 -16.84
C GLY A 273 9.98 6.97 -15.85
N ALA A 274 8.84 6.43 -15.44
CA ALA A 274 8.60 5.41 -14.43
C ALA A 274 9.88 4.78 -13.86
N THR A 275 10.43 5.38 -12.82
CA THR A 275 11.58 4.79 -12.11
C THR A 275 11.11 3.43 -11.62
N ASP A 276 11.81 2.37 -11.99
CA ASP A 276 11.53 0.99 -11.58
C ASP A 276 11.39 0.97 -10.05
N ARG A 277 10.14 0.98 -9.59
CA ARG A 277 9.83 0.84 -8.16
C ARG A 277 10.34 -0.51 -7.70
N ALA A 278 10.88 -0.57 -6.50
CA ALA A 278 11.35 -1.82 -5.90
C ALA A 278 10.25 -2.90 -6.01
N VAL A 279 10.58 -4.00 -6.69
CA VAL A 279 9.65 -5.11 -6.94
C VAL A 279 9.18 -5.65 -5.59
N THR A 280 7.88 -5.67 -5.35
CA THR A 280 7.30 -6.16 -4.10
C THR A 280 7.60 -7.65 -3.89
N SER A 281 7.60 -8.11 -2.62
CA SER A 281 7.80 -9.53 -2.27
C SER A 281 6.80 -10.44 -2.99
N PHE A 282 5.59 -9.94 -3.21
CA PHE A 282 4.56 -10.62 -3.98
C PHE A 282 4.91 -10.74 -5.47
N GLN A 283 5.27 -9.66 -6.10
CA GLN A 283 5.66 -9.65 -7.51
C GLN A 283 6.85 -10.58 -7.76
N GLN A 284 7.79 -10.63 -6.80
CA GLN A 284 8.87 -11.62 -6.80
C GLN A 284 8.35 -13.06 -6.70
N GLY A 285 7.33 -13.30 -5.87
CA GLY A 285 6.69 -14.60 -5.71
C GLY A 285 5.98 -15.05 -6.98
N VAL A 286 5.15 -14.20 -7.57
CA VAL A 286 4.46 -14.46 -8.86
C VAL A 286 5.48 -14.74 -9.97
N ASN A 287 6.54 -13.94 -10.05
CA ASN A 287 7.62 -14.15 -11.01
C ASN A 287 8.32 -15.49 -10.81
N LYS A 288 8.55 -15.92 -9.56
CA LYS A 288 9.15 -17.25 -9.29
C LYS A 288 8.27 -18.40 -9.76
N VAL A 289 6.95 -18.31 -9.57
CA VAL A 289 6.00 -19.32 -10.08
C VAL A 289 5.95 -19.30 -11.61
N SER A 290 5.85 -18.14 -12.22
CA SER A 290 5.90 -18.01 -13.68
C SER A 290 7.17 -18.61 -14.26
N TRP A 291 8.33 -18.36 -13.65
CA TRP A 291 9.61 -18.97 -14.05
C TRP A 291 9.64 -20.50 -13.85
N LEU A 292 8.98 -21.01 -12.80
CA LEU A 292 8.84 -22.47 -12.60
C LEU A 292 8.10 -23.09 -13.78
N LEU A 293 6.95 -22.50 -14.17
CA LEU A 293 6.12 -22.99 -15.29
C LEU A 293 6.84 -22.85 -16.65
N ILE A 294 7.54 -21.74 -16.88
CA ILE A 294 8.35 -21.52 -18.08
C ILE A 294 9.49 -22.55 -18.18
N ARG A 295 10.18 -22.87 -17.09
CA ARG A 295 11.21 -23.93 -17.11
C ARG A 295 10.60 -25.29 -17.44
N PHE A 296 9.42 -25.59 -16.90
CA PHE A 296 8.70 -26.82 -17.20
C PHE A 296 8.32 -26.87 -18.68
N MET A 297 7.82 -25.79 -19.25
CA MET A 297 7.51 -25.64 -20.68
C MET A 297 8.73 -25.90 -21.56
N PHE A 298 9.90 -25.32 -21.25
CA PHE A 298 11.13 -25.50 -22.02
C PHE A 298 11.65 -26.95 -22.04
N VAL A 299 11.26 -27.79 -21.08
CA VAL A 299 11.59 -29.21 -21.06
C VAL A 299 10.51 -30.01 -21.82
N MET A 300 9.25 -29.74 -21.53
CA MET A 300 8.14 -30.59 -21.99
C MET A 300 7.77 -30.37 -23.46
N ALA A 301 7.78 -29.12 -23.97
CA ALA A 301 7.41 -28.84 -25.34
C ALA A 301 8.39 -29.48 -26.36
N PRO A 302 9.72 -29.36 -26.23
CA PRO A 302 10.64 -30.10 -27.07
C PRO A 302 10.49 -31.62 -26.95
N LEU A 303 10.25 -32.15 -25.75
CA LEU A 303 10.08 -33.58 -25.54
C LEU A 303 8.86 -34.09 -26.32
N VAL A 304 7.72 -33.39 -26.27
CA VAL A 304 6.51 -33.74 -27.03
C VAL A 304 6.77 -33.57 -28.55
N LEU A 305 7.47 -32.55 -28.98
CA LEU A 305 7.85 -32.35 -30.38
C LEU A 305 8.62 -33.57 -30.90
N PHE A 306 9.68 -33.98 -30.22
CA PHE A 306 10.50 -35.11 -30.66
C PHE A 306 9.74 -36.43 -30.63
N ILE A 307 8.95 -36.71 -29.56
CA ILE A 307 8.15 -37.94 -29.51
C ILE A 307 7.17 -37.99 -30.68
N ASN A 308 6.37 -36.94 -30.91
CA ASN A 308 5.40 -36.97 -32.01
C ASN A 308 6.08 -36.98 -33.38
N GLY A 309 7.15 -36.20 -33.57
CA GLY A 309 7.92 -36.18 -34.81
C GLY A 309 8.48 -37.53 -35.19
N PHE A 310 9.04 -38.30 -34.21
CA PHE A 310 9.58 -39.64 -34.47
C PHE A 310 8.51 -40.73 -34.56
N THR A 311 7.44 -40.64 -33.78
CA THR A 311 6.40 -41.69 -33.72
C THR A 311 5.38 -41.55 -34.85
N LYS A 312 5.09 -40.32 -35.30
CA LYS A 312 4.03 -40.05 -36.33
C LYS A 312 4.60 -39.65 -37.70
N GLY A 313 5.85 -39.24 -37.76
CA GLY A 313 6.53 -38.90 -39.02
C GLY A 313 6.19 -37.52 -39.61
N ASP A 314 5.21 -36.80 -39.09
CA ASP A 314 4.87 -35.44 -39.51
C ASP A 314 5.43 -34.39 -38.50
N TRP A 315 6.55 -33.80 -38.89
CA TRP A 315 7.25 -32.80 -38.07
C TRP A 315 6.50 -31.46 -38.01
N THR A 316 5.74 -31.13 -39.07
CA THR A 316 5.00 -29.86 -39.11
C THR A 316 3.85 -29.90 -38.13
N GLU A 317 3.06 -30.97 -38.13
CA GLU A 317 1.95 -31.19 -37.22
C GLU A 317 2.45 -31.32 -35.75
N ALA A 318 3.55 -32.08 -35.56
CA ALA A 318 4.22 -32.21 -34.27
C ALA A 318 4.72 -30.86 -33.72
N LEU A 319 5.23 -29.97 -34.58
CA LEU A 319 5.67 -28.62 -34.18
C LEU A 319 4.47 -27.76 -33.74
N LEU A 320 3.40 -27.73 -34.53
CA LEU A 320 2.19 -26.97 -34.19
C LEU A 320 1.57 -27.45 -32.88
N PHE A 321 1.56 -28.78 -32.68
CA PHE A 321 1.05 -29.39 -31.44
C PHE A 321 1.94 -29.03 -30.25
N ALA A 322 3.26 -29.13 -30.36
CA ALA A 322 4.19 -28.76 -29.30
C ALA A 322 4.12 -27.26 -28.96
N LEU A 323 3.96 -26.39 -29.96
CA LEU A 323 3.73 -24.97 -29.76
C LEU A 323 2.43 -24.68 -29.00
N SER A 324 1.33 -25.42 -29.32
CA SER A 324 0.06 -25.28 -28.63
C SER A 324 0.15 -25.69 -27.14
N ILE A 325 0.94 -26.71 -26.83
CA ILE A 325 1.23 -27.14 -25.47
C ILE A 325 2.07 -26.07 -24.75
N ALA A 326 3.10 -25.55 -25.42
CA ALA A 326 3.94 -24.52 -24.84
C ALA A 326 3.12 -23.30 -24.42
N VAL A 327 2.15 -22.91 -25.22
CA VAL A 327 1.23 -21.82 -24.93
C VAL A 327 0.26 -22.17 -23.79
N GLY A 328 -0.36 -23.35 -23.82
CA GLY A 328 -1.24 -23.78 -22.74
C GLY A 328 -0.57 -23.91 -21.37
N LEU A 329 0.77 -24.05 -21.35
CA LEU A 329 1.57 -24.04 -20.12
C LEU A 329 1.88 -22.65 -19.58
N THR A 330 1.78 -21.59 -20.38
CA THR A 330 2.04 -20.24 -19.92
C THR A 330 0.85 -19.72 -19.13
N PRO A 331 1.07 -19.22 -17.89
CA PRO A 331 -0.04 -18.75 -17.06
C PRO A 331 -0.47 -17.33 -17.47
N GLU A 332 -1.18 -17.23 -18.60
CA GLU A 332 -1.49 -15.95 -19.23
C GLU A 332 -2.50 -15.12 -18.45
N MET A 333 -3.47 -15.80 -17.86
CA MET A 333 -4.50 -15.15 -17.06
C MET A 333 -4.02 -14.79 -15.65
N LEU A 334 -2.82 -15.23 -15.22
CA LEU A 334 -2.32 -15.00 -13.87
C LEU A 334 -2.21 -13.51 -13.51
N PRO A 335 -1.57 -12.64 -14.31
CA PRO A 335 -1.50 -11.22 -13.97
C PRO A 335 -2.89 -10.58 -13.88
N MET A 336 -3.78 -10.94 -14.80
CA MET A 336 -5.13 -10.41 -14.88
C MET A 336 -5.99 -10.83 -13.68
N ILE A 337 -6.00 -12.11 -13.31
CA ILE A 337 -6.79 -12.60 -12.17
C ILE A 337 -6.24 -12.04 -10.86
N VAL A 338 -4.92 -11.92 -10.73
CA VAL A 338 -4.28 -11.27 -9.59
C VAL A 338 -4.76 -9.82 -9.47
N THR A 339 -4.65 -9.03 -10.53
CA THR A 339 -5.08 -7.63 -10.52
C THR A 339 -6.58 -7.50 -10.24
N SER A 340 -7.41 -8.36 -10.86
CA SER A 340 -8.85 -8.39 -10.63
C SER A 340 -9.20 -8.76 -9.18
N THR A 341 -8.47 -9.71 -8.58
CA THR A 341 -8.67 -10.12 -7.18
C THR A 341 -8.31 -8.98 -6.23
N LEU A 342 -7.19 -8.30 -6.47
CA LEU A 342 -6.76 -7.15 -5.68
C LEU A 342 -7.74 -5.96 -5.83
N ALA A 343 -8.14 -5.63 -7.06
CA ALA A 343 -9.11 -4.55 -7.30
C ALA A 343 -10.46 -4.82 -6.61
N LYS A 344 -10.94 -6.07 -6.69
CA LYS A 344 -12.14 -6.48 -5.96
C LYS A 344 -11.93 -6.38 -4.44
N GLY A 345 -10.80 -6.89 -3.91
CA GLY A 345 -10.45 -6.76 -2.50
C GLY A 345 -10.48 -5.30 -2.05
N ALA A 346 -9.91 -4.40 -2.84
CA ALA A 346 -9.93 -2.96 -2.57
C ALA A 346 -11.36 -2.38 -2.50
N VAL A 347 -12.26 -2.80 -3.40
CA VAL A 347 -13.69 -2.41 -3.36
C VAL A 347 -14.39 -2.93 -2.10
N PHE A 348 -14.11 -4.18 -1.67
CA PHE A 348 -14.67 -4.69 -0.42
C PHE A 348 -14.11 -3.97 0.80
N LEU A 349 -12.81 -3.69 0.81
CA LEU A 349 -12.14 -2.91 1.86
C LEU A 349 -12.74 -1.51 1.97
N SER A 350 -13.03 -0.84 0.86
CA SER A 350 -13.65 0.50 0.88
C SER A 350 -15.04 0.50 1.52
N ARG A 351 -15.84 -0.57 1.30
CA ARG A 351 -17.13 -0.75 1.99
C ARG A 351 -16.98 -0.94 3.50
N LYS A 352 -15.81 -1.39 3.95
CA LYS A 352 -15.40 -1.53 5.35
C LYS A 352 -14.63 -0.31 5.85
N LYS A 353 -14.74 0.83 5.14
CA LYS A 353 -14.10 2.11 5.48
C LYS A 353 -12.56 2.06 5.46
N VAL A 354 -11.99 1.18 4.65
CA VAL A 354 -10.56 1.02 4.43
C VAL A 354 -10.26 1.38 2.98
N ILE A 355 -9.61 2.50 2.74
CA ILE A 355 -9.20 2.94 1.41
C ILE A 355 -7.77 2.47 1.13
N VAL A 356 -7.59 1.81 0.01
CA VAL A 356 -6.31 1.29 -0.43
C VAL A 356 -5.72 2.22 -1.49
N LYS A 357 -4.61 2.88 -1.19
CA LYS A 357 -3.87 3.71 -2.14
C LYS A 357 -3.04 2.85 -3.12
N ARG A 358 -2.56 1.70 -2.65
CA ARG A 358 -1.75 0.75 -3.44
C ARG A 358 -2.35 -0.65 -3.35
N LEU A 359 -2.72 -1.22 -4.49
CA LEU A 359 -3.38 -2.54 -4.53
C LEU A 359 -2.50 -3.68 -3.99
N ASP A 360 -1.20 -3.60 -4.18
CA ASP A 360 -0.24 -4.59 -3.68
C ASP A 360 -0.15 -4.62 -2.14
N ALA A 361 -0.49 -3.52 -1.45
CA ALA A 361 -0.55 -3.46 0.00
C ALA A 361 -1.61 -4.40 0.61
N ILE A 362 -2.68 -4.73 -0.13
CA ILE A 362 -3.74 -5.64 0.35
C ILE A 362 -3.17 -7.00 0.75
N GLN A 363 -2.21 -7.49 -0.01
CA GLN A 363 -1.58 -8.77 0.27
C GLN A 363 -0.75 -8.73 1.56
N ASN A 364 0.07 -7.70 1.72
CA ASN A 364 0.85 -7.51 2.95
C ASN A 364 -0.10 -7.35 4.14
N PHE A 365 -1.25 -6.69 3.94
CA PHE A 365 -2.28 -6.52 4.97
C PHE A 365 -2.82 -7.87 5.47
N GLY A 366 -3.06 -8.82 4.56
CA GLY A 366 -3.42 -10.19 4.91
C GLY A 366 -2.29 -11.02 5.52
N ALA A 367 -1.03 -10.70 5.19
CA ALA A 367 0.15 -11.39 5.68
C ALA A 367 0.70 -10.81 7.00
N MET A 368 0.18 -9.67 7.45
CA MET A 368 0.63 -8.96 8.64
C MET A 368 0.54 -9.84 9.89
N ASP A 369 1.65 -9.97 10.62
CA ASP A 369 1.77 -10.68 11.88
C ASP A 369 2.20 -9.77 13.04
N VAL A 370 2.73 -8.58 12.76
CA VAL A 370 3.04 -7.55 13.76
C VAL A 370 2.42 -6.22 13.35
N LEU A 371 1.66 -5.62 14.26
CA LEU A 371 1.14 -4.27 14.14
C LEU A 371 1.86 -3.36 15.13
N CYS A 372 2.62 -2.40 14.63
CA CYS A 372 3.15 -1.30 15.41
C CYS A 372 2.16 -0.13 15.36
N THR A 373 1.80 0.43 16.50
CA THR A 373 0.84 1.54 16.56
C THR A 373 1.30 2.62 17.53
N ASP A 374 0.99 3.88 17.23
CA ASP A 374 1.09 4.92 18.24
C ASP A 374 -0.01 4.74 19.31
N LYS A 375 0.21 5.28 20.48
CA LYS A 375 -0.74 5.26 21.60
C LYS A 375 -1.88 6.24 21.38
N THR A 376 -1.49 7.53 21.19
CA THR A 376 -2.43 8.65 21.21
C THR A 376 -3.37 8.65 20.02
N GLY A 377 -4.67 8.79 20.33
CA GLY A 377 -5.72 8.78 19.32
C GLY A 377 -5.96 7.43 18.64
N THR A 378 -5.11 6.42 18.83
CA THR A 378 -5.29 5.05 18.30
C THR A 378 -5.84 4.13 19.39
N LEU A 379 -5.12 3.96 20.49
CA LEU A 379 -5.58 3.22 21.66
C LEU A 379 -6.51 4.07 22.53
N THR A 380 -6.31 5.39 22.51
CA THR A 380 -7.05 6.39 23.27
C THR A 380 -8.02 7.16 22.38
N GLN A 381 -8.94 7.88 23.01
CA GLN A 381 -9.91 8.73 22.31
C GLN A 381 -9.19 9.89 21.60
N ASP A 382 -9.84 10.43 20.55
CA ASP A 382 -9.37 11.65 19.88
C ASP A 382 -9.78 12.92 20.67
N LYS A 383 -10.18 12.76 21.91
CA LYS A 383 -10.59 13.83 22.83
C LYS A 383 -9.80 13.71 24.14
N ILE A 384 -9.13 14.76 24.49
CA ILE A 384 -8.35 14.89 25.72
C ILE A 384 -9.13 15.80 26.67
N PHE A 385 -9.13 15.48 27.95
CA PHE A 385 -9.79 16.27 28.98
C PHE A 385 -8.75 16.88 29.91
N LEU A 386 -8.88 18.16 30.23
CA LEU A 386 -8.14 18.78 31.32
C LEU A 386 -8.65 18.22 32.65
N ALA A 387 -7.82 17.45 33.34
CA ALA A 387 -8.16 16.79 34.59
C ALA A 387 -7.78 17.65 35.81
N ARG A 388 -6.59 18.29 35.78
CA ARG A 388 -6.08 19.11 36.90
C ARG A 388 -5.25 20.28 36.35
N ASN A 389 -5.31 21.39 37.09
CA ASN A 389 -4.43 22.54 36.94
C ASN A 389 -3.82 22.82 38.31
N VAL A 390 -2.53 22.62 38.45
CA VAL A 390 -1.87 22.61 39.77
C VAL A 390 -0.58 23.44 39.76
N ASP A 391 -0.26 23.96 40.89
CA ASP A 391 1.03 24.61 41.15
C ASP A 391 2.18 23.59 41.19
N VAL A 392 3.37 24.02 41.53
CA VAL A 392 4.58 23.20 41.56
C VAL A 392 4.52 22.14 42.70
N TRP A 393 3.70 22.31 43.71
CA TRP A 393 3.51 21.37 44.81
C TRP A 393 2.37 20.36 44.57
N GLY A 394 1.57 20.57 43.52
CA GLY A 394 0.45 19.72 43.17
C GLY A 394 -0.88 20.19 43.80
N GLU A 395 -0.95 21.41 44.31
CA GLU A 395 -2.19 22.04 44.75
C GLU A 395 -2.89 22.76 43.60
N ASP A 396 -4.22 22.78 43.59
CA ASP A 396 -5.01 23.39 42.50
C ASP A 396 -4.71 24.90 42.41
N SER A 397 -4.50 25.41 41.18
CA SER A 397 -4.06 26.81 40.95
C SER A 397 -4.72 27.37 39.69
N ASP A 398 -5.53 28.41 39.88
CA ASP A 398 -6.21 29.08 38.77
C ASP A 398 -5.22 29.89 37.91
N ASP A 399 -4.14 30.44 38.51
CA ASP A 399 -3.07 31.15 37.77
C ASP A 399 -2.44 30.29 36.67
N VAL A 400 -2.24 28.98 36.94
CA VAL A 400 -1.70 28.04 35.97
C VAL A 400 -2.65 27.87 34.79
N LEU A 401 -3.96 27.76 35.09
CA LEU A 401 -5.00 27.59 34.07
C LEU A 401 -5.14 28.87 33.22
N GLU A 402 -5.13 30.05 33.84
CA GLU A 402 -5.18 31.33 33.15
C GLU A 402 -4.01 31.49 32.13
N MET A 403 -2.77 31.22 32.62
CA MET A 403 -1.58 31.28 31.76
C MET A 403 -1.66 30.25 30.60
N ALA A 404 -2.04 29.03 30.89
CA ALA A 404 -2.25 27.99 29.87
C ALA A 404 -3.34 28.38 28.87
N TYR A 405 -4.42 29.02 29.34
CA TYR A 405 -5.49 29.52 28.49
C TYR A 405 -5.04 30.62 27.54
N LEU A 406 -4.34 31.65 28.06
CA LEU A 406 -3.77 32.73 27.26
C LEU A 406 -2.82 32.19 26.18
N ASN A 407 -1.95 31.25 26.54
CA ASN A 407 -1.05 30.62 25.59
C ASN A 407 -1.82 29.89 24.49
N SER A 408 -2.80 29.04 24.84
CA SER A 408 -3.62 28.28 23.87
C SER A 408 -4.52 29.18 23.02
N TYR A 409 -5.02 30.29 23.56
CA TYR A 409 -5.91 31.21 22.87
C TYR A 409 -5.21 32.02 21.77
N TYR A 410 -4.04 32.60 22.09
CA TYR A 410 -3.29 33.46 21.19
C TYR A 410 -2.33 32.75 20.24
N GLN A 411 -2.13 31.45 20.43
CA GLN A 411 -1.39 30.61 19.51
C GLN A 411 -2.02 30.61 18.10
N THR A 412 -1.17 30.76 17.04
CA THR A 412 -1.60 30.60 15.63
C THR A 412 -1.32 29.19 15.14
N GLY A 413 -2.06 28.76 14.11
CA GLY A 413 -1.97 27.41 13.53
C GLY A 413 -3.05 26.46 14.03
N LEU A 414 -2.87 25.17 13.72
CA LEU A 414 -3.76 24.11 14.17
C LEU A 414 -3.62 23.91 15.67
N LYS A 415 -4.71 24.17 16.41
CA LYS A 415 -4.75 23.89 17.85
C LYS A 415 -4.76 22.38 18.07
N ASN A 416 -3.80 21.89 18.84
CA ASN A 416 -3.74 20.49 19.20
C ASN A 416 -4.84 20.14 20.24
N LEU A 417 -5.06 18.85 20.48
CA LEU A 417 -6.10 18.39 21.40
C LEU A 417 -5.93 18.92 22.85
N LEU A 418 -4.69 19.19 23.29
CA LEU A 418 -4.41 19.76 24.60
C LEU A 418 -4.86 21.22 24.68
N ASP A 419 -4.64 21.99 23.59
CA ASP A 419 -5.09 23.37 23.50
C ASP A 419 -6.62 23.46 23.47
N VAL A 420 -7.27 22.56 22.75
CA VAL A 420 -8.74 22.48 22.71
C VAL A 420 -9.29 22.19 24.11
N ALA A 421 -8.69 21.22 24.83
CA ALA A 421 -9.12 20.88 26.18
C ALA A 421 -8.99 22.06 27.17
N VAL A 422 -7.94 22.87 27.04
CA VAL A 422 -7.79 24.10 27.85
C VAL A 422 -8.85 25.14 27.46
N LEU A 423 -9.10 25.31 26.16
CA LEU A 423 -10.04 26.30 25.63
C LEU A 423 -11.53 25.95 25.86
N GLU A 424 -11.86 24.70 26.18
CA GLU A 424 -13.21 24.29 26.58
C GLU A 424 -13.66 24.96 27.89
N HIS A 425 -12.74 25.51 28.72
CA HIS A 425 -13.03 26.29 29.91
C HIS A 425 -13.44 27.74 29.57
N VAL A 426 -14.62 27.91 28.97
CA VAL A 426 -15.14 29.19 28.47
C VAL A 426 -15.36 30.21 29.61
N GLU A 427 -15.53 29.79 30.86
CA GLU A 427 -15.71 30.65 32.02
C GLU A 427 -14.52 31.57 32.19
N ILE A 428 -13.29 31.08 32.06
CA ILE A 428 -12.03 31.84 32.11
C ILE A 428 -11.98 32.93 31.04
N HIS A 429 -12.45 32.66 29.85
CA HIS A 429 -12.51 33.64 28.75
C HIS A 429 -13.32 34.87 29.14
N ARG A 430 -14.44 34.66 29.91
CA ARG A 430 -15.31 35.76 30.38
C ARG A 430 -14.72 36.48 31.55
N GLU A 431 -14.10 35.79 32.47
CA GLU A 431 -13.47 36.37 33.68
C GLU A 431 -12.27 37.23 33.31
N LEU A 432 -11.34 36.72 32.49
CA LEU A 432 -10.17 37.44 32.02
C LEU A 432 -10.47 38.52 30.99
N LYS A 433 -11.67 38.52 30.36
CA LYS A 433 -12.02 39.39 29.24
C LYS A 433 -10.94 39.35 28.12
N VAL A 434 -10.48 38.14 27.80
CA VAL A 434 -9.26 37.88 27.02
C VAL A 434 -9.20 38.73 25.74
N GLY A 435 -10.28 38.86 25.01
CA GLY A 435 -10.32 39.62 23.76
C GLY A 435 -10.24 41.15 23.93
N THR A 436 -10.36 41.71 25.16
CA THR A 436 -10.34 43.15 25.44
C THR A 436 -9.26 43.56 26.43
N ALA A 437 -8.81 42.66 27.32
CA ALA A 437 -7.82 42.92 28.35
C ALA A 437 -6.38 42.61 27.90
N PHE A 438 -6.22 41.68 26.98
CA PHE A 438 -4.91 41.26 26.49
C PHE A 438 -4.83 41.42 24.95
N ARG A 439 -3.59 41.63 24.45
CA ARG A 439 -3.24 41.71 23.05
C ARG A 439 -2.06 40.79 22.80
N LYS A 440 -2.12 39.98 21.73
CA LYS A 440 -0.96 39.26 21.26
C LYS A 440 0.11 40.22 20.73
N VAL A 441 1.32 40.07 21.17
CA VAL A 441 2.49 40.78 20.67
C VAL A 441 3.23 39.91 19.66
N ASP A 442 3.60 38.69 20.03
CA ASP A 442 4.33 37.74 19.21
C ASP A 442 4.11 36.30 19.69
N GLU A 443 4.66 35.32 18.96
CA GLU A 443 4.71 33.93 19.41
C GLU A 443 6.00 33.26 18.93
N ILE A 444 6.44 32.26 19.67
CA ILE A 444 7.47 31.31 19.27
C ILE A 444 6.76 29.96 19.04
N PRO A 445 6.59 29.54 17.76
CA PRO A 445 5.80 28.38 17.43
C PRO A 445 6.32 27.07 18.04
N PHE A 446 5.47 26.05 18.08
CA PHE A 446 5.83 24.72 18.55
C PHE A 446 6.88 24.08 17.64
N ASP A 447 7.89 23.46 18.23
CA ASP A 447 8.90 22.66 17.55
C ASP A 447 9.00 21.28 18.18
N PHE A 448 9.05 20.24 17.34
CA PHE A 448 9.07 18.84 17.81
C PHE A 448 10.36 18.44 18.54
N ASN A 449 11.47 19.13 18.28
CA ASN A 449 12.74 18.90 18.99
C ASN A 449 12.74 19.57 20.34
N ARG A 450 12.24 20.82 20.38
CA ARG A 450 12.15 21.62 21.61
C ARG A 450 10.96 21.20 22.50
N ARG A 451 9.93 20.58 21.96
CA ARG A 451 8.69 20.15 22.60
C ARG A 451 8.04 21.22 23.50
N ARG A 452 8.18 22.50 23.14
CA ARG A 452 7.56 23.62 23.80
C ARG A 452 7.23 24.72 22.81
N MET A 453 6.39 25.63 23.26
CA MET A 453 5.99 26.83 22.53
C MET A 453 5.76 27.99 23.46
N SER A 454 5.88 29.21 22.97
CA SER A 454 5.66 30.41 23.76
C SER A 454 4.78 31.41 23.04
N VAL A 455 3.95 32.13 23.80
CA VAL A 455 3.17 33.27 23.30
C VAL A 455 3.52 34.47 24.14
N VAL A 456 3.69 35.64 23.50
CA VAL A 456 3.92 36.89 24.17
C VAL A 456 2.67 37.73 24.12
N VAL A 457 2.14 38.08 25.28
CA VAL A 457 0.93 38.89 25.42
C VAL A 457 1.22 40.19 26.18
N GLU A 458 0.46 41.23 25.86
CA GLU A 458 0.45 42.50 26.55
C GLU A 458 -0.89 42.70 27.24
N GLY A 459 -0.90 42.86 28.59
CA GLY A 459 -2.06 43.32 29.33
C GLY A 459 -2.07 44.87 29.40
N ARG A 460 -3.24 45.48 29.63
CA ARG A 460 -3.38 46.94 29.70
C ARG A 460 -2.49 47.53 30.79
N GLY A 461 -1.39 48.22 30.39
CA GLY A 461 -0.48 48.90 31.30
C GLY A 461 0.48 47.97 32.04
N GLN A 462 0.60 46.69 31.64
CA GLN A 462 1.51 45.72 32.21
C GLN A 462 2.70 45.46 31.26
N PRO A 463 3.85 45.00 31.78
CA PRO A 463 4.96 44.56 30.93
C PRO A 463 4.51 43.36 30.05
N HIS A 464 5.18 43.18 28.94
CA HIS A 464 4.93 42.01 28.09
C HIS A 464 5.16 40.71 28.88
N GLN A 465 4.31 39.72 28.69
CA GLN A 465 4.41 38.45 29.39
C GLN A 465 4.65 37.34 28.36
N LEU A 466 5.82 36.73 28.40
CA LEU A 466 6.13 35.54 27.63
C LEU A 466 5.63 34.34 28.45
N ILE A 467 4.69 33.57 27.88
CA ILE A 467 4.10 32.39 28.50
C ILE A 467 4.52 31.19 27.69
N CYS A 468 5.32 30.31 28.30
CA CYS A 468 5.82 29.07 27.68
C CYS A 468 5.04 27.86 28.19
N LYS A 469 4.67 26.99 27.31
CA LYS A 469 3.98 25.72 27.59
C LYS A 469 4.66 24.58 26.85
N GLY A 470 4.90 23.44 27.53
CA GLY A 470 5.57 22.32 26.89
C GLY A 470 5.80 21.12 27.81
N ALA A 471 6.57 20.15 27.29
CA ALA A 471 6.96 18.98 28.08
C ALA A 471 7.79 19.39 29.29
N VAL A 472 7.58 18.70 30.41
CA VAL A 472 8.10 19.12 31.72
C VAL A 472 9.60 19.30 31.71
N GLU A 473 10.36 18.33 31.22
CA GLU A 473 11.84 18.36 31.21
C GLU A 473 12.39 19.50 30.33
N GLU A 474 11.77 19.74 29.18
CA GLU A 474 12.18 20.76 28.21
C GLU A 474 11.83 22.17 28.67
N VAL A 475 10.73 22.35 29.42
CA VAL A 475 10.41 23.65 30.04
C VAL A 475 11.32 23.90 31.24
N LEU A 476 11.58 22.89 32.10
CA LEU A 476 12.51 22.97 33.20
C LEU A 476 13.93 23.37 32.76
N ALA A 477 14.39 22.89 31.61
CA ALA A 477 15.71 23.20 31.06
C ALA A 477 15.92 24.72 30.80
N VAL A 478 14.85 25.50 30.66
CA VAL A 478 14.89 26.97 30.44
C VAL A 478 14.37 27.77 31.61
N CYS A 479 14.00 27.10 32.69
CA CYS A 479 13.59 27.76 33.93
C CYS A 479 14.77 27.97 34.87
N SER A 480 14.82 29.15 35.52
CA SER A 480 15.78 29.47 36.58
C SER A 480 15.11 29.69 37.93
N ARG A 481 13.78 29.82 37.94
CA ARG A 481 12.97 30.13 39.12
C ARG A 481 11.69 29.25 39.13
N VAL A 482 11.10 29.21 40.31
CA VAL A 482 9.83 28.51 40.57
C VAL A 482 8.93 29.45 41.37
N ARG A 483 7.64 29.51 41.06
CA ARG A 483 6.66 30.33 41.80
C ARG A 483 6.07 29.55 42.94
N HIS A 484 6.11 30.14 44.12
CA HIS A 484 5.45 29.65 45.34
C HIS A 484 4.48 30.72 45.87
N GLY A 485 3.19 30.55 45.60
CA GLY A 485 2.20 31.60 45.88
C GLY A 485 2.52 32.86 45.07
N GLU A 486 2.80 33.97 45.74
CA GLU A 486 3.19 35.24 45.09
C GLU A 486 4.72 35.46 45.00
N VAL A 487 5.55 34.51 45.45
CA VAL A 487 7.01 34.67 45.58
C VAL A 487 7.72 33.78 44.56
N ASP A 488 8.64 34.35 43.80
CA ASP A 488 9.50 33.61 42.86
C ASP A 488 10.82 33.21 43.53
N GLU A 489 11.05 31.92 43.76
CA GLU A 489 12.25 31.33 44.36
C GLU A 489 13.22 30.82 43.31
N ALA A 490 14.53 30.77 43.63
CA ALA A 490 15.49 30.14 42.74
C ALA A 490 15.32 28.63 42.67
N LEU A 491 15.44 28.07 41.49
CA LEU A 491 15.30 26.62 41.28
C LEU A 491 16.47 25.87 41.90
N SER A 492 16.24 25.16 43.02
CA SER A 492 17.21 24.31 43.71
C SER A 492 17.08 22.83 43.36
N ASP A 493 18.13 22.02 43.62
CA ASP A 493 18.09 20.58 43.42
C ASP A 493 16.99 19.90 44.26
N GLU A 494 16.67 20.44 45.45
CA GLU A 494 15.57 19.93 46.27
C GLU A 494 14.20 20.18 45.62
N LEU A 495 14.00 21.37 45.07
CA LEU A 495 12.78 21.70 44.32
C LEU A 495 12.67 20.88 43.04
N LEU A 496 13.76 20.65 42.32
CA LEU A 496 13.78 19.76 41.17
C LEU A 496 13.38 18.34 41.53
N ALA A 497 13.85 17.81 42.67
CA ALA A 497 13.44 16.49 43.15
C ALA A 497 11.94 16.43 43.47
N LYS A 498 11.41 17.50 44.11
CA LYS A 498 9.98 17.61 44.42
C LYS A 498 9.13 17.71 43.16
N ILE A 499 9.52 18.53 42.19
CA ILE A 499 8.87 18.66 40.87
C ILE A 499 8.76 17.29 40.18
N ARG A 500 9.86 16.55 40.11
CA ARG A 500 9.88 15.20 39.53
C ARG A 500 8.98 14.22 40.29
N GLN A 501 8.91 14.32 41.62
CA GLN A 501 8.03 13.50 42.41
C GLN A 501 6.53 13.77 42.10
N VAL A 502 6.13 15.05 42.05
CA VAL A 502 4.74 15.46 41.74
C VAL A 502 4.36 15.06 40.36
N THR A 503 5.20 15.33 39.36
CA THR A 503 4.92 14.96 37.96
C THR A 503 4.90 13.44 37.74
N ALA A 504 5.77 12.69 38.44
CA ALA A 504 5.75 11.23 38.43
C ALA A 504 4.45 10.65 39.06
N ALA A 505 3.93 11.27 40.12
CA ALA A 505 2.67 10.82 40.72
C ALA A 505 1.50 10.99 39.74
N PHE A 506 1.37 12.14 39.06
CA PHE A 506 0.35 12.36 38.04
C PHE A 506 0.49 11.44 36.84
N ASN A 507 1.73 11.22 36.38
CA ASN A 507 1.98 10.26 35.28
C ASN A 507 1.61 8.82 35.71
N ALA A 508 1.83 8.43 36.96
CA ALA A 508 1.42 7.11 37.49
C ALA A 508 -0.10 6.96 37.57
N GLU A 509 -0.83 8.05 37.74
CA GLU A 509 -2.27 8.13 37.63
C GLU A 509 -2.76 8.10 36.16
N GLY A 510 -1.84 8.13 35.19
CA GLY A 510 -2.14 8.09 33.74
C GLY A 510 -2.46 9.46 33.17
N LEU A 511 -2.16 10.53 33.89
CA LEU A 511 -2.34 11.88 33.41
C LEU A 511 -1.09 12.34 32.64
N ARG A 512 -1.31 12.97 31.52
CA ARG A 512 -0.25 13.61 30.73
C ARG A 512 -0.01 15.01 31.28
N VAL A 513 1.19 15.26 31.79
CA VAL A 513 1.54 16.52 32.44
C VAL A 513 2.27 17.46 31.46
N VAL A 514 1.82 18.71 31.39
CA VAL A 514 2.41 19.80 30.62
C VAL A 514 2.78 20.93 31.56
N ALA A 515 4.03 21.38 31.52
CA ALA A 515 4.49 22.47 32.35
C ALA A 515 4.11 23.83 31.73
N VAL A 516 3.82 24.77 32.61
CA VAL A 516 3.56 26.20 32.28
C VAL A 516 4.55 27.05 32.99
N ALA A 517 5.27 27.87 32.23
CA ALA A 517 6.25 28.82 32.75
C ALA A 517 6.04 30.22 32.16
N ALA A 518 6.40 31.25 32.87
CA ALA A 518 6.25 32.62 32.40
C ALA A 518 7.46 33.48 32.72
N ARG A 519 7.62 34.58 31.97
CA ARG A 519 8.62 35.60 32.19
C ARG A 519 8.08 36.98 31.81
N SER A 520 8.30 37.99 32.68
CA SER A 520 8.01 39.36 32.32
C SER A 520 9.11 39.93 31.40
N MET A 521 8.72 40.53 30.30
CA MET A 521 9.59 41.06 29.26
C MET A 521 9.44 42.58 29.18
N PRO A 522 10.51 43.32 28.78
CA PRO A 522 10.43 44.77 28.65
C PRO A 522 9.38 45.21 27.62
N GLN A 523 8.68 46.32 27.90
CA GLN A 523 7.77 46.93 26.92
C GLN A 523 8.53 47.57 25.75
N GLY A 524 7.87 47.66 24.57
CA GLY A 524 8.41 48.34 23.42
C GLY A 524 9.21 47.46 22.44
N ARG A 525 9.14 46.15 22.57
CA ARG A 525 9.69 45.17 21.65
C ARG A 525 8.54 44.36 21.02
N ASP A 526 8.42 44.41 19.71
CA ASP A 526 7.32 43.74 18.95
C ASP A 526 7.67 42.35 18.44
N THR A 527 8.94 41.91 18.50
CA THR A 527 9.40 40.62 18.01
C THR A 527 10.24 39.86 19.01
N TYR A 528 10.01 38.57 19.15
CA TYR A 528 10.73 37.70 20.08
C TYR A 528 11.22 36.47 19.34
N SER A 529 12.30 35.84 19.81
CA SER A 529 12.96 34.71 19.17
C SER A 529 13.26 33.58 20.17
N LEU A 530 13.81 32.48 19.69
CA LEU A 530 14.20 31.33 20.51
C LEU A 530 15.15 31.71 21.66
N SER A 531 15.99 32.73 21.49
CA SER A 531 16.91 33.21 22.54
C SER A 531 16.20 33.87 23.73
N ASP A 532 14.94 34.27 23.57
CA ASP A 532 14.15 34.89 24.63
C ASP A 532 13.48 33.84 25.56
N GLU A 533 13.41 32.56 25.14
CA GLU A 533 12.94 31.43 25.96
C GLU A 533 14.01 30.96 26.97
N GLN A 534 14.45 31.83 27.85
CA GLN A 534 15.44 31.55 28.88
C GLN A 534 15.07 32.26 30.18
N GLU A 535 15.63 31.78 31.30
CA GLU A 535 15.40 32.34 32.63
C GLU A 535 13.92 32.50 33.00
N LEU A 536 13.11 31.47 32.61
CA LEU A 536 11.70 31.45 32.92
C LEU A 536 11.47 31.10 34.38
N THR A 537 10.29 31.50 34.90
CA THR A 537 9.76 31.06 36.20
C THR A 537 8.73 29.95 35.94
N LEU A 538 8.92 28.76 36.49
CA LEU A 538 7.93 27.70 36.47
C LEU A 538 6.74 28.09 37.36
N ILE A 539 5.53 28.10 36.75
CA ILE A 539 4.29 28.46 37.46
C ILE A 539 3.62 27.20 38.01
N GLY A 540 3.54 26.13 37.22
CA GLY A 540 2.94 24.87 37.59
C GLY A 540 2.66 23.97 36.41
N TYR A 541 1.63 23.13 36.52
CA TYR A 541 1.31 22.10 35.53
C TYR A 541 -0.19 22.07 35.22
N VAL A 542 -0.46 21.78 33.96
CA VAL A 542 -1.79 21.28 33.52
C VAL A 542 -1.68 19.78 33.22
N ALA A 543 -2.57 19.00 33.81
CA ALA A 543 -2.59 17.55 33.69
C ALA A 543 -3.83 17.12 32.93
N PHE A 544 -3.62 16.31 31.88
CA PHE A 544 -4.65 15.89 30.93
C PHE A 544 -4.91 14.40 31.05
N LEU A 545 -6.18 14.03 30.97
CA LEU A 545 -6.63 12.66 30.85
C LEU A 545 -6.83 12.32 29.35
N ASP A 546 -6.22 11.24 28.91
CA ASP A 546 -6.34 10.67 27.57
C ASP A 546 -7.02 9.29 27.71
N PRO A 547 -8.36 9.23 27.73
CA PRO A 547 -9.07 8.00 28.06
C PRO A 547 -8.97 6.98 26.92
N PRO A 548 -8.87 5.67 27.21
CA PRO A 548 -8.89 4.64 26.19
C PRO A 548 -10.23 4.59 25.46
N LYS A 549 -10.21 4.17 24.19
CA LYS A 549 -11.44 3.91 23.43
C LYS A 549 -12.07 2.60 23.91
N GLU A 550 -13.37 2.56 24.08
CA GLU A 550 -14.10 1.35 24.47
C GLU A 550 -13.89 0.19 23.47
N SER A 551 -13.71 0.52 22.19
CA SER A 551 -13.47 -0.46 21.12
C SER A 551 -12.05 -1.06 21.10
N THR A 552 -11.09 -0.48 21.85
CA THR A 552 -9.68 -0.90 21.78
C THR A 552 -9.45 -2.29 22.36
N ALA A 553 -9.96 -2.57 23.56
CA ALA A 553 -9.77 -3.88 24.20
C ALA A 553 -10.36 -5.05 23.38
N PRO A 554 -11.61 -4.97 22.87
CA PRO A 554 -12.12 -5.98 21.94
C PRO A 554 -11.29 -6.14 20.67
N ALA A 555 -10.80 -5.05 20.08
CA ALA A 555 -10.01 -5.07 18.86
C ALA A 555 -8.63 -5.72 19.07
N LEU A 556 -7.94 -5.40 20.16
CA LEU A 556 -6.66 -6.03 20.52
C LEU A 556 -6.81 -7.54 20.70
N LYS A 557 -7.91 -7.97 21.35
CA LYS A 557 -8.23 -9.38 21.52
C LYS A 557 -8.48 -10.06 20.16
N ALA A 558 -9.28 -9.45 19.28
CA ALA A 558 -9.56 -9.98 17.94
C ALA A 558 -8.29 -10.08 17.09
N LEU A 559 -7.43 -9.07 17.10
CA LEU A 559 -6.14 -9.10 16.41
C LEU A 559 -5.26 -10.24 16.92
N ALA A 560 -5.18 -10.44 18.24
CA ALA A 560 -4.42 -11.54 18.85
C ALA A 560 -4.99 -12.92 18.46
N GLU A 561 -6.32 -13.09 18.46
CA GLU A 561 -7.00 -14.32 18.01
C GLU A 561 -6.70 -14.62 16.54
N HIS A 562 -6.47 -13.60 15.74
CA HIS A 562 -6.04 -13.71 14.33
C HIS A 562 -4.52 -13.71 14.14
N GLY A 563 -3.74 -13.89 15.23
CA GLY A 563 -2.26 -14.03 15.12
C GLY A 563 -1.54 -12.75 14.74
N VAL A 564 -2.07 -11.58 15.07
CA VAL A 564 -1.41 -10.28 14.91
C VAL A 564 -0.93 -9.79 16.29
N ALA A 565 0.37 -9.73 16.49
CA ALA A 565 0.97 -9.18 17.70
C ALA A 565 0.97 -7.65 17.64
N VAL A 566 0.45 -6.99 18.66
CA VAL A 566 0.40 -5.52 18.73
C VAL A 566 1.55 -5.00 19.59
N LYS A 567 2.32 -4.05 19.03
CA LYS A 567 3.41 -3.33 19.70
C LYS A 567 3.11 -1.83 19.73
N VAL A 568 3.21 -1.22 20.90
CA VAL A 568 2.93 0.21 21.10
C VAL A 568 4.24 0.99 21.04
N LEU A 569 4.34 1.93 20.10
CA LEU A 569 5.50 2.78 19.85
C LEU A 569 5.11 4.24 20.03
N THR A 570 5.41 4.83 21.18
CA THR A 570 4.96 6.19 21.51
C THR A 570 6.08 7.13 21.96
N GLY A 571 5.91 8.42 21.70
CA GLY A 571 6.74 9.48 22.27
C GLY A 571 6.41 9.83 23.73
N ASP A 572 5.31 9.29 24.26
CA ASP A 572 4.83 9.59 25.61
C ASP A 572 5.66 8.94 26.72
N ASN A 573 5.39 9.37 27.93
CA ASN A 573 6.02 8.86 29.14
C ASN A 573 5.66 7.37 29.39
N GLU A 574 6.63 6.63 29.92
CA GLU A 574 6.53 5.18 30.19
C GLU A 574 5.40 4.83 31.19
N LEU A 575 5.18 5.64 32.23
CA LEU A 575 4.17 5.39 33.26
C LEU A 575 2.75 5.51 32.69
N VAL A 576 2.51 6.59 31.94
CA VAL A 576 1.22 6.82 31.25
C VAL A 576 0.95 5.70 30.27
N THR A 577 1.96 5.33 29.45
CA THR A 577 1.84 4.28 28.45
C THR A 577 1.53 2.92 29.09
N ALA A 578 2.25 2.56 30.15
CA ALA A 578 2.03 1.30 30.87
C ALA A 578 0.64 1.21 31.49
N LYS A 579 0.11 2.34 32.00
CA LYS A 579 -1.26 2.39 32.55
C LYS A 579 -2.30 2.18 31.46
N ILE A 580 -2.22 2.91 30.34
CA ILE A 580 -3.15 2.77 29.22
C ILE A 580 -3.12 1.33 28.66
N CYS A 581 -1.93 0.75 28.45
CA CYS A 581 -1.79 -0.65 28.00
C CYS A 581 -2.52 -1.63 28.94
N ARG A 582 -2.42 -1.43 30.26
CA ARG A 582 -3.15 -2.27 31.24
C ARG A 582 -4.67 -2.08 31.15
N GLU A 583 -5.14 -0.85 30.99
CA GLU A 583 -6.58 -0.55 30.90
C GLU A 583 -7.23 -1.15 29.66
N VAL A 584 -6.50 -1.15 28.52
CA VAL A 584 -6.97 -1.77 27.26
C VAL A 584 -6.72 -3.29 27.21
N GLY A 585 -6.20 -3.89 28.27
CA GLY A 585 -5.96 -5.34 28.33
C GLY A 585 -4.75 -5.84 27.54
N LEU A 586 -3.83 -4.95 27.12
CA LEU A 586 -2.57 -5.35 26.52
C LEU A 586 -1.55 -5.73 27.59
N ALA A 587 -1.31 -7.03 27.75
CA ALA A 587 -0.33 -7.53 28.71
C ALA A 587 1.07 -7.03 28.33
N GLN A 588 1.70 -6.27 29.23
CA GLN A 588 3.06 -5.76 29.03
C GLN A 588 4.07 -6.92 29.12
N GLN A 589 4.72 -7.22 28.00
CA GLN A 589 5.77 -8.26 27.86
C GLN A 589 7.19 -7.68 27.92
N GLY A 590 7.33 -6.43 28.28
CA GLY A 590 8.57 -5.68 28.34
C GLY A 590 8.31 -4.20 28.07
N LEU A 591 9.23 -3.36 28.50
CA LEU A 591 9.21 -1.91 28.22
C LEU A 591 10.62 -1.46 27.91
N LEU A 592 10.82 -0.79 26.77
CA LEU A 592 12.08 -0.15 26.39
C LEU A 592 11.85 1.35 26.16
N MET A 593 12.82 2.14 26.59
CA MET A 593 12.81 3.60 26.36
C MET A 593 13.72 3.98 25.18
N GLY A 594 13.49 5.15 24.60
CA GLY A 594 14.31 5.69 23.50
C GLY A 594 15.81 5.66 23.80
N ASN A 595 16.21 6.04 25.01
CA ASN A 595 17.61 6.03 25.43
C ASN A 595 18.23 4.61 25.49
N ASP A 596 17.43 3.59 25.80
CA ASP A 596 17.90 2.20 25.78
C ASP A 596 18.14 1.75 24.34
N ILE A 597 17.23 2.14 23.43
CA ILE A 597 17.33 1.82 22.00
C ILE A 597 18.56 2.48 21.36
N GLU A 598 18.91 3.72 21.75
CA GLU A 598 20.10 4.39 21.24
C GLU A 598 21.39 3.68 21.63
N ARG A 599 21.45 3.11 22.82
CA ARG A 599 22.64 2.38 23.34
C ARG A 599 22.82 0.99 22.77
N MET A 600 21.71 0.35 22.31
CA MET A 600 21.73 -1.00 21.76
C MET A 600 22.27 -1.01 20.32
N SER A 601 23.09 -2.01 19.99
CA SER A 601 23.40 -2.37 18.61
C SER A 601 22.16 -2.94 17.91
N ASP A 602 22.17 -2.99 16.57
CA ASP A 602 21.06 -3.58 15.81
C ASP A 602 20.85 -5.07 16.13
N ALA A 603 21.92 -5.79 16.46
CA ALA A 603 21.83 -7.22 16.84
C ALA A 603 21.17 -7.40 18.22
N GLU A 604 21.50 -6.58 19.21
CA GLU A 604 20.86 -6.61 20.53
C GLU A 604 19.39 -6.18 20.44
N LEU A 605 19.11 -5.12 19.67
CA LEU A 605 17.75 -4.65 19.47
C LEU A 605 16.90 -5.69 18.72
N ALA A 606 17.48 -6.47 17.79
CA ALA A 606 16.78 -7.55 17.09
C ALA A 606 16.23 -8.62 18.03
N VAL A 607 16.95 -8.92 19.11
CA VAL A 607 16.47 -9.84 20.15
C VAL A 607 15.45 -9.17 21.07
N ALA A 608 15.72 -7.93 21.48
CA ALA A 608 14.89 -7.20 22.43
C ALA A 608 13.48 -6.90 21.88
N VAL A 609 13.36 -6.58 20.58
CA VAL A 609 12.04 -6.29 19.96
C VAL A 609 11.12 -7.50 19.90
N GLU A 610 11.64 -8.73 19.95
CA GLU A 610 10.80 -9.95 19.98
C GLU A 610 10.04 -10.08 21.31
N THR A 611 10.71 -9.77 22.41
CA THR A 611 10.18 -9.96 23.76
C THR A 611 9.51 -8.70 24.33
N THR A 612 9.61 -7.57 23.63
CA THR A 612 9.08 -6.27 24.07
C THR A 612 7.89 -5.86 23.20
N ASN A 613 6.82 -5.43 23.84
CA ASN A 613 5.63 -4.92 23.14
C ASN A 613 5.29 -3.45 23.46
N VAL A 614 6.01 -2.81 24.38
CA VAL A 614 5.79 -1.40 24.76
C VAL A 614 7.11 -0.63 24.64
N PHE A 615 7.08 0.44 23.86
CA PHE A 615 8.23 1.31 23.62
C PHE A 615 7.80 2.76 23.88
N ALA A 616 8.48 3.46 24.82
CA ALA A 616 8.11 4.78 25.28
C ALA A 616 9.24 5.82 25.08
N LYS A 617 8.90 7.11 25.13
CA LYS A 617 9.83 8.23 24.89
C LYS A 617 10.61 8.09 23.58
N LEU A 618 9.95 7.65 22.51
CA LEU A 618 10.57 7.42 21.21
C LEU A 618 10.67 8.72 20.39
N THR A 619 11.75 8.84 19.66
CA THR A 619 11.88 9.77 18.53
C THR A 619 11.38 9.13 17.23
N PRO A 620 11.14 9.90 16.16
CA PRO A 620 10.77 9.35 14.86
C PRO A 620 11.76 8.31 14.30
N SER A 621 13.07 8.56 14.51
CA SER A 621 14.14 7.64 14.10
C SER A 621 14.13 6.31 14.88
N HIS A 622 13.76 6.35 16.16
CA HIS A 622 13.59 5.12 16.95
C HIS A 622 12.44 4.28 16.44
N LYS A 623 11.29 4.90 16.10
CA LYS A 623 10.13 4.20 15.52
C LYS A 623 10.51 3.50 14.20
N GLU A 624 11.18 4.21 13.30
CA GLU A 624 11.68 3.66 12.04
C GLU A 624 12.66 2.49 12.27
N ARG A 625 13.63 2.66 13.18
CA ARG A 625 14.64 1.63 13.49
C ARG A 625 14.01 0.33 14.00
N ILE A 626 13.03 0.43 14.92
CA ILE A 626 12.28 -0.73 15.43
C ILE A 626 11.56 -1.45 14.29
N VAL A 627 10.83 -0.74 13.45
CA VAL A 627 10.10 -1.29 12.32
C VAL A 627 11.05 -1.99 11.34
N ARG A 628 12.17 -1.37 11.00
CA ARG A 628 13.21 -1.94 10.11
C ARG A 628 13.79 -3.23 10.67
N ILE A 629 14.04 -3.30 11.96
CA ILE A 629 14.59 -4.49 12.63
C ILE A 629 13.57 -5.61 12.69
N LEU A 630 12.31 -5.34 13.02
CA LEU A 630 11.24 -6.35 13.00
C LEU A 630 11.09 -6.97 11.60
N LYS A 631 11.16 -6.16 10.54
CA LYS A 631 11.19 -6.66 9.15
C LYS A 631 12.43 -7.51 8.89
N GLY A 632 13.60 -7.10 9.39
CA GLY A 632 14.84 -7.87 9.29
C GLY A 632 14.75 -9.25 9.97
N ASN A 633 13.98 -9.37 11.05
CA ASN A 633 13.68 -10.62 11.73
C ASN A 633 12.69 -11.51 10.97
N GLY A 634 12.13 -11.04 9.84
CA GLY A 634 11.25 -11.81 8.97
C GLY A 634 9.76 -11.63 9.28
N HIS A 635 9.37 -10.63 10.08
CA HIS A 635 7.98 -10.25 10.28
C HIS A 635 7.43 -9.45 9.10
N VAL A 636 6.13 -9.52 8.90
CA VAL A 636 5.37 -8.60 8.04
C VAL A 636 4.76 -7.53 8.93
N VAL A 637 5.38 -6.36 8.90
CA VAL A 637 5.10 -5.28 9.85
C VAL A 637 4.13 -4.27 9.26
N GLY A 638 2.98 -4.10 9.92
CA GLY A 638 2.12 -2.93 9.75
C GLY A 638 2.52 -1.83 10.72
N PHE A 639 2.52 -0.58 10.28
CA PHE A 639 2.68 0.57 11.16
C PHE A 639 1.48 1.49 11.00
N MET A 640 0.81 1.81 12.12
CA MET A 640 -0.32 2.74 12.15
C MET A 640 0.06 4.03 12.87
N GLY A 641 -0.06 5.16 12.16
CA GLY A 641 0.26 6.47 12.70
C GLY A 641 -0.45 7.59 11.94
N ASP A 642 -0.61 8.74 12.59
CA ASP A 642 -1.34 9.90 12.07
C ASP A 642 -0.55 11.22 12.17
N GLY A 643 0.59 11.20 12.86
CA GLY A 643 1.44 12.36 13.10
C GLY A 643 2.60 12.51 12.11
N ILE A 644 3.22 13.69 12.11
CA ILE A 644 4.46 13.99 11.36
C ILE A 644 5.57 13.00 11.74
N ASN A 645 5.65 12.66 13.02
CA ASN A 645 6.67 11.80 13.60
C ASN A 645 6.58 10.35 13.11
N ASP A 646 5.46 9.95 12.51
CA ASP A 646 5.19 8.60 12.08
C ASP A 646 5.57 8.35 10.61
N ALA A 647 5.73 9.40 9.82
CA ALA A 647 5.98 9.29 8.37
C ALA A 647 7.19 8.41 8.00
N PRO A 648 8.36 8.48 8.68
CA PRO A 648 9.48 7.58 8.41
C PRO A 648 9.13 6.10 8.66
N ALA A 649 8.45 5.81 9.78
CA ALA A 649 8.05 4.46 10.14
C ALA A 649 6.97 3.91 9.19
N LEU A 650 5.99 4.75 8.77
CA LEU A 650 4.98 4.42 7.76
C LEU A 650 5.60 3.99 6.44
N ARG A 651 6.64 4.70 5.96
CA ARG A 651 7.35 4.36 4.71
C ARG A 651 8.20 3.09 4.82
N THR A 652 8.76 2.85 6.00
CA THR A 652 9.65 1.72 6.27
C THR A 652 8.89 0.41 6.48
N ALA A 653 7.67 0.47 7.01
CA ALA A 653 6.81 -0.69 7.21
C ALA A 653 6.51 -1.45 5.90
N ASP A 654 6.09 -2.71 6.00
CA ASP A 654 5.54 -3.45 4.85
C ASP A 654 4.18 -2.90 4.45
N ILE A 655 3.47 -2.31 5.44
CA ILE A 655 2.18 -1.64 5.25
C ILE A 655 2.15 -0.40 6.13
N GLY A 656 2.20 0.77 5.50
CA GLY A 656 1.90 2.03 6.17
C GLY A 656 0.39 2.22 6.25
N ILE A 657 -0.14 2.43 7.44
CA ILE A 657 -1.57 2.61 7.70
C ILE A 657 -1.77 3.98 8.36
N SER A 658 -2.62 4.82 7.79
CA SER A 658 -2.97 6.10 8.38
C SER A 658 -4.49 6.28 8.42
N VAL A 659 -4.94 7.40 8.91
CA VAL A 659 -6.37 7.73 9.02
C VAL A 659 -6.70 8.98 8.21
N ASP A 660 -7.97 9.15 7.87
CA ASP A 660 -8.43 10.31 7.09
C ASP A 660 -8.18 11.65 7.80
N SER A 661 -8.27 11.67 9.12
CA SER A 661 -7.98 12.83 9.97
C SER A 661 -6.48 13.10 10.23
N ALA A 662 -5.58 12.28 9.67
CA ALA A 662 -4.15 12.43 9.85
C ALA A 662 -3.58 13.65 9.10
N VAL A 663 -2.40 14.10 9.51
CA VAL A 663 -1.66 15.12 8.76
C VAL A 663 -1.27 14.61 7.38
N ASP A 664 -1.15 15.52 6.41
CA ASP A 664 -0.97 15.15 5.00
C ASP A 664 0.27 14.30 4.74
N ILE A 665 1.38 14.59 5.42
CA ILE A 665 2.60 13.80 5.29
C ILE A 665 2.41 12.34 5.74
N ALA A 666 1.59 12.09 6.77
CA ALA A 666 1.27 10.74 7.23
C ALA A 666 0.36 10.04 6.23
N LYS A 667 -0.67 10.71 5.70
CA LYS A 667 -1.53 10.21 4.63
C LYS A 667 -0.74 9.88 3.37
N GLU A 668 0.22 10.73 2.99
CA GLU A 668 1.06 10.50 1.81
C GLU A 668 2.02 9.33 2.00
N ALA A 669 2.59 9.17 3.17
CA ALA A 669 3.49 8.07 3.51
C ALA A 669 2.79 6.71 3.60
N ALA A 670 1.47 6.69 3.85
CA ALA A 670 0.68 5.48 4.05
C ALA A 670 0.26 4.79 2.74
N ASP A 671 0.15 3.47 2.79
CA ASP A 671 -0.38 2.62 1.72
C ASP A 671 -1.91 2.45 1.83
N ILE A 672 -2.42 2.53 3.06
CA ILE A 672 -3.83 2.32 3.41
C ILE A 672 -4.30 3.49 4.29
N ILE A 673 -5.51 3.99 4.02
CA ILE A 673 -6.17 5.01 4.82
C ILE A 673 -7.45 4.44 5.43
N LEU A 674 -7.57 4.53 6.74
CA LEU A 674 -8.80 4.20 7.45
C LEU A 674 -9.69 5.45 7.52
N LEU A 675 -10.93 5.36 7.04
CA LEU A 675 -11.90 6.46 7.12
C LEU A 675 -12.45 6.64 8.55
N GLU A 676 -12.28 5.64 9.39
CA GLU A 676 -12.53 5.72 10.83
C GLU A 676 -11.28 5.29 11.59
N LYS A 677 -10.86 6.08 12.55
CA LYS A 677 -9.70 5.79 13.40
C LYS A 677 -10.06 4.72 14.44
N SER A 678 -10.18 3.47 13.98
CA SER A 678 -10.62 2.32 14.78
C SER A 678 -9.79 1.07 14.46
N LEU A 679 -9.28 0.42 15.50
CA LEU A 679 -8.59 -0.87 15.39
C LEU A 679 -9.54 -2.01 14.97
N MET A 680 -10.87 -1.89 15.19
CA MET A 680 -11.85 -2.86 14.67
C MET A 680 -11.95 -2.79 13.15
N VAL A 681 -11.94 -1.59 12.58
CA VAL A 681 -11.90 -1.39 11.12
C VAL A 681 -10.60 -1.94 10.53
N LEU A 682 -9.50 -1.79 11.24
CA LEU A 682 -8.22 -2.39 10.86
C LEU A 682 -8.30 -3.93 10.86
N GLU A 683 -8.86 -4.53 11.89
CA GLU A 683 -9.01 -6.00 12.02
C GLU A 683 -9.87 -6.56 10.87
N GLU A 684 -11.03 -5.94 10.60
CA GLU A 684 -11.86 -6.31 9.45
C GLU A 684 -11.10 -6.19 8.13
N GLY A 685 -10.24 -5.17 8.00
CA GLY A 685 -9.36 -4.98 6.87
C GLY A 685 -8.33 -6.10 6.71
N VAL A 686 -7.70 -6.55 7.78
CA VAL A 686 -6.77 -7.69 7.80
C VAL A 686 -7.47 -8.96 7.33
N LEU A 687 -8.68 -9.24 7.80
CA LEU A 687 -9.46 -10.42 7.39
C LEU A 687 -9.80 -10.38 5.89
N GLU A 688 -10.20 -9.23 5.37
CA GLU A 688 -10.49 -9.08 3.93
C GLU A 688 -9.22 -9.18 3.08
N GLY A 689 -8.09 -8.67 3.57
CA GLY A 689 -6.78 -8.88 2.97
C GLY A 689 -6.43 -10.37 2.87
N ARG A 690 -6.68 -11.15 3.94
CA ARG A 690 -6.49 -12.62 3.95
C ARG A 690 -7.41 -13.33 2.97
N ARG A 691 -8.69 -12.94 2.86
CA ARG A 691 -9.63 -13.49 1.87
C ARG A 691 -9.13 -13.25 0.46
N THR A 692 -8.70 -12.03 0.17
CA THR A 692 -8.17 -11.65 -1.13
C THR A 692 -6.93 -12.48 -1.49
N PHE A 693 -5.99 -12.60 -0.56
CA PHE A 693 -4.77 -13.39 -0.75
C PHE A 693 -5.06 -14.89 -0.91
N ALA A 694 -5.96 -15.46 -0.10
CA ALA A 694 -6.35 -16.86 -0.20
C ALA A 694 -6.97 -17.20 -1.57
N ASN A 695 -7.85 -16.33 -2.10
CA ASN A 695 -8.45 -16.54 -3.42
C ASN A 695 -7.40 -16.48 -4.54
N MET A 696 -6.40 -15.63 -4.40
CA MET A 696 -5.29 -15.55 -5.33
C MET A 696 -4.42 -16.82 -5.30
N LEU A 697 -4.11 -17.35 -4.10
CA LEU A 697 -3.38 -18.61 -3.96
C LEU A 697 -4.16 -19.81 -4.54
N LYS A 698 -5.49 -19.86 -4.35
CA LYS A 698 -6.34 -20.88 -4.98
C LYS A 698 -6.12 -20.90 -6.48
N TYR A 699 -6.24 -19.76 -7.16
CA TYR A 699 -6.05 -19.68 -8.60
C TYR A 699 -4.66 -20.21 -9.02
N ILE A 700 -3.60 -19.75 -8.35
CA ILE A 700 -2.23 -20.15 -8.69
C ILE A 700 -2.03 -21.67 -8.55
N LYS A 701 -2.50 -22.25 -7.45
CA LYS A 701 -2.41 -23.70 -7.21
C LYS A 701 -3.21 -24.49 -8.22
N MET A 702 -4.42 -24.05 -8.56
CA MET A 702 -5.28 -24.67 -9.55
C MET A 702 -4.65 -24.69 -10.93
N THR A 703 -4.21 -23.53 -11.41
CA THR A 703 -3.61 -23.40 -12.74
C THR A 703 -2.31 -24.20 -12.86
N ALA A 704 -1.44 -24.12 -11.86
CA ALA A 704 -0.19 -24.87 -11.86
C ALA A 704 -0.42 -26.40 -11.88
N SER A 705 -1.36 -26.90 -11.06
CA SER A 705 -1.67 -28.33 -11.00
C SER A 705 -2.34 -28.84 -12.26
N SER A 706 -3.30 -28.08 -12.82
CA SER A 706 -4.01 -28.45 -14.03
C SER A 706 -3.09 -28.50 -15.24
N ASN A 707 -2.27 -27.46 -15.44
CA ASN A 707 -1.33 -27.42 -16.55
C ASN A 707 -0.30 -28.55 -16.49
N PHE A 708 0.19 -28.89 -15.29
CA PHE A 708 1.11 -30.01 -15.12
C PHE A 708 0.47 -31.36 -15.48
N GLY A 709 -0.76 -31.60 -15.02
CA GLY A 709 -1.49 -32.83 -15.32
C GLY A 709 -1.75 -33.00 -16.82
N ASN A 710 -2.22 -31.95 -17.48
CA ASN A 710 -2.50 -31.97 -18.91
C ASN A 710 -1.28 -32.36 -19.77
N VAL A 711 -0.14 -31.73 -19.46
CA VAL A 711 1.09 -32.00 -20.22
C VAL A 711 1.60 -33.40 -19.99
N PHE A 712 1.48 -33.93 -18.78
CA PHE A 712 1.84 -35.32 -18.52
C PHE A 712 0.94 -36.30 -19.26
N SER A 713 -0.38 -36.05 -19.31
CA SER A 713 -1.33 -36.81 -20.09
C SER A 713 -1.01 -36.78 -21.57
N VAL A 714 -0.70 -35.60 -22.12
CA VAL A 714 -0.29 -35.44 -23.52
C VAL A 714 0.98 -36.24 -23.83
N LEU A 715 1.97 -36.22 -22.94
CA LEU A 715 3.23 -36.94 -23.12
C LEU A 715 3.00 -38.42 -23.20
N VAL A 716 2.19 -39.00 -22.28
CA VAL A 716 1.85 -40.41 -22.31
C VAL A 716 1.07 -40.77 -23.59
N ALA A 717 0.04 -40.02 -23.93
CA ALA A 717 -0.72 -40.22 -25.15
C ALA A 717 0.14 -40.15 -26.44
N SER A 718 1.05 -39.17 -26.52
CA SER A 718 1.95 -39.00 -27.66
C SER A 718 2.88 -40.19 -27.87
N ALA A 719 3.28 -40.86 -26.77
CA ALA A 719 4.18 -42.03 -26.84
C ALA A 719 3.49 -43.32 -27.31
N PHE A 720 2.21 -43.52 -27.02
CA PHE A 720 1.51 -44.79 -27.20
C PHE A 720 0.43 -44.79 -28.31
N ILE A 721 -0.13 -43.60 -28.65
CA ILE A 721 -1.23 -43.47 -29.60
C ILE A 721 -0.66 -43.19 -30.99
N PRO A 722 -1.13 -43.90 -32.09
CA PRO A 722 -0.57 -43.78 -33.43
C PRO A 722 -0.96 -42.51 -34.18
N PHE A 723 -1.88 -41.71 -33.66
CA PHE A 723 -2.33 -40.41 -34.19
C PHE A 723 -2.19 -39.33 -33.16
N LEU A 724 -2.38 -38.06 -33.52
CA LEU A 724 -2.37 -36.99 -32.55
C LEU A 724 -3.48 -37.15 -31.52
N PRO A 725 -3.16 -37.20 -30.21
CA PRO A 725 -4.17 -37.47 -29.20
C PRO A 725 -5.20 -36.35 -29.06
N MET A 726 -4.85 -35.15 -29.50
CA MET A 726 -5.73 -33.98 -29.56
C MET A 726 -5.20 -32.99 -30.60
N LEU A 727 -6.08 -32.32 -31.32
CA LEU A 727 -5.64 -31.27 -32.24
C LEU A 727 -5.18 -30.01 -31.51
N PRO A 728 -4.27 -29.22 -32.08
CA PRO A 728 -3.85 -27.93 -31.50
C PRO A 728 -5.04 -27.03 -31.13
N MET A 729 -6.04 -26.96 -31.98
CA MET A 729 -7.27 -26.20 -31.75
C MET A 729 -8.05 -26.67 -30.51
N HIS A 730 -8.15 -28.01 -30.30
CA HIS A 730 -8.86 -28.56 -29.13
C HIS A 730 -8.18 -28.12 -27.80
N LEU A 731 -6.85 -28.18 -27.72
CA LEU A 731 -6.07 -27.75 -26.55
C LEU A 731 -6.31 -26.29 -26.26
N LEU A 732 -6.31 -25.44 -27.30
CA LEU A 732 -6.51 -24.00 -27.13
C LEU A 732 -7.92 -23.65 -26.68
N VAL A 733 -8.96 -24.32 -27.26
CA VAL A 733 -10.36 -24.16 -26.85
C VAL A 733 -10.55 -24.62 -25.41
N GLN A 734 -9.98 -25.75 -25.04
CA GLN A 734 -10.05 -26.30 -23.69
C GLN A 734 -9.42 -25.35 -22.67
N ASN A 735 -8.24 -24.82 -22.97
CA ASN A 735 -7.56 -23.85 -22.10
C ASN A 735 -8.37 -22.55 -21.96
N LEU A 736 -8.90 -22.02 -23.07
CA LEU A 736 -9.75 -20.83 -23.03
C LEU A 736 -11.02 -21.04 -22.17
N LEU A 737 -11.71 -22.17 -22.33
CA LEU A 737 -12.90 -22.49 -21.55
C LEU A 737 -12.55 -22.67 -20.06
N TYR A 738 -11.43 -23.31 -19.78
CA TYR A 738 -10.93 -23.48 -18.42
C TYR A 738 -10.61 -22.13 -17.78
N ASP A 739 -9.90 -21.24 -18.47
CA ASP A 739 -9.57 -19.90 -18.00
C ASP A 739 -10.83 -19.07 -17.72
N ILE A 740 -11.84 -19.15 -18.58
CA ILE A 740 -13.14 -18.51 -18.36
C ILE A 740 -13.80 -19.04 -17.08
N SER A 741 -13.70 -20.35 -16.80
CA SER A 741 -14.27 -20.95 -15.59
C SER A 741 -13.69 -20.35 -14.30
N GLN A 742 -12.46 -19.84 -14.34
CA GLN A 742 -11.71 -19.31 -13.21
C GLN A 742 -11.91 -17.79 -12.98
N ILE A 743 -12.53 -17.07 -13.91
CA ILE A 743 -12.78 -15.62 -13.78
C ILE A 743 -13.58 -15.28 -12.52
N ALA A 744 -14.38 -16.23 -12.01
CA ALA A 744 -15.18 -16.06 -10.81
C ALA A 744 -14.44 -16.37 -9.48
N ILE A 745 -13.19 -16.86 -9.50
CA ILE A 745 -12.41 -17.17 -8.29
C ILE A 745 -12.23 -15.95 -7.35
N PRO A 746 -12.03 -14.72 -7.83
CA PRO A 746 -12.00 -13.56 -6.95
C PRO A 746 -13.24 -13.42 -6.05
N PHE A 747 -14.37 -14.02 -6.43
CA PHE A 747 -15.64 -13.94 -5.69
C PHE A 747 -15.88 -15.16 -4.80
N ASP A 748 -14.94 -16.10 -4.74
CA ASP A 748 -15.13 -17.33 -3.99
C ASP A 748 -15.07 -17.11 -2.46
N ASN A 749 -15.78 -17.97 -1.75
CA ASN A 749 -15.76 -18.00 -0.29
C ASN A 749 -14.43 -18.57 0.22
N VAL A 750 -13.94 -18.04 1.34
CA VAL A 750 -12.75 -18.53 2.04
C VAL A 750 -13.18 -19.12 3.37
N ASP A 751 -12.63 -20.28 3.71
CA ASP A 751 -12.94 -20.96 4.98
C ASP A 751 -12.32 -20.19 6.17
N ASP A 752 -13.03 -20.09 7.29
CA ASP A 752 -12.62 -19.29 8.45
C ASP A 752 -11.26 -19.71 9.04
N GLU A 753 -10.90 -20.99 8.91
CA GLU A 753 -9.61 -21.49 9.38
C GLU A 753 -8.43 -20.85 8.65
N MET A 754 -8.61 -20.49 7.36
CA MET A 754 -7.59 -19.79 6.58
C MET A 754 -7.47 -18.31 6.97
N LEU A 755 -8.47 -17.76 7.67
CA LEU A 755 -8.47 -16.38 8.12
C LEU A 755 -7.81 -16.19 9.49
N LYS A 756 -7.66 -17.26 10.27
CA LYS A 756 -7.15 -17.21 11.67
C LYS A 756 -5.66 -16.90 11.77
N GLN A 757 -4.89 -17.18 10.73
CA GLN A 757 -3.43 -17.01 10.76
C GLN A 757 -2.95 -16.17 9.57
N PRO A 758 -1.85 -15.41 9.74
CA PRO A 758 -1.23 -14.67 8.66
C PRO A 758 -0.82 -15.58 7.52
N GLN A 759 -1.20 -15.24 6.31
CA GLN A 759 -0.90 -16.03 5.11
C GLN A 759 0.38 -15.49 4.45
N ARG A 760 1.43 -16.31 4.39
CA ARG A 760 2.72 -15.95 3.78
C ARG A 760 2.90 -16.61 2.42
N TRP A 761 3.54 -15.90 1.51
CA TRP A 761 3.88 -16.42 0.21
C TRP A 761 5.03 -17.44 0.28
N GLN A 762 4.76 -18.69 -0.10
CA GLN A 762 5.76 -19.76 -0.15
C GLN A 762 5.81 -20.39 -1.56
N PRO A 763 6.66 -19.88 -2.47
CA PRO A 763 6.71 -20.40 -3.86
C PRO A 763 7.03 -21.90 -3.95
N GLY A 764 7.76 -22.45 -2.99
CA GLY A 764 8.10 -23.87 -2.94
C GLY A 764 6.90 -24.80 -2.69
N ASP A 765 5.85 -24.28 -2.03
CA ASP A 765 4.63 -25.04 -1.78
C ASP A 765 3.82 -25.24 -3.07
N VAL A 766 3.81 -24.25 -3.97
CA VAL A 766 3.14 -24.37 -5.28
C VAL A 766 3.77 -25.49 -6.11
N GLY A 767 5.09 -25.60 -6.14
CA GLY A 767 5.77 -26.69 -6.85
C GLY A 767 5.45 -28.07 -6.27
N ARG A 768 5.43 -28.20 -4.94
CA ARG A 768 5.01 -29.41 -4.23
C ARG A 768 3.56 -29.78 -4.55
N PHE A 769 2.67 -28.80 -4.48
CA PHE A 769 1.25 -28.95 -4.77
C PHE A 769 1.03 -29.46 -6.21
N MET A 770 1.71 -28.86 -7.18
CA MET A 770 1.70 -29.27 -8.58
C MET A 770 2.10 -30.74 -8.77
N LEU A 771 3.15 -31.19 -8.09
CA LEU A 771 3.62 -32.60 -8.18
C LEU A 771 2.65 -33.61 -7.57
N PHE A 772 1.90 -33.24 -6.53
CA PHE A 772 0.94 -34.14 -5.89
C PHE A 772 -0.42 -34.18 -6.60
N PHE A 773 -0.92 -33.04 -7.03
CA PHE A 773 -2.28 -32.96 -7.60
C PHE A 773 -2.32 -33.05 -9.11
N GLY A 774 -1.26 -32.65 -9.84
CA GLY A 774 -1.21 -32.74 -11.29
C GLY A 774 -1.38 -34.15 -11.82
N PRO A 775 -0.62 -35.17 -11.35
CA PRO A 775 -0.73 -36.52 -11.87
C PRO A 775 -2.07 -37.19 -11.64
N ILE A 776 -2.93 -36.68 -10.74
CA ILE A 776 -4.25 -37.26 -10.49
C ILE A 776 -5.12 -37.16 -11.74
N SER A 777 -5.17 -36.02 -12.41
CA SER A 777 -5.95 -35.87 -13.65
C SER A 777 -5.42 -36.81 -14.74
N SER A 778 -4.10 -36.97 -14.83
CA SER A 778 -3.50 -37.85 -15.83
C SER A 778 -3.87 -39.33 -15.65
N ILE A 779 -4.11 -39.81 -14.44
CA ILE A 779 -4.61 -41.17 -14.21
C ILE A 779 -5.96 -41.34 -14.87
N PHE A 780 -6.85 -40.37 -14.77
CA PHE A 780 -8.19 -40.44 -15.36
C PHE A 780 -8.18 -40.16 -16.87
N ASP A 781 -7.25 -39.35 -17.35
CA ASP A 781 -7.00 -39.19 -18.78
C ASP A 781 -6.54 -40.52 -19.41
N ILE A 782 -5.58 -41.23 -18.77
CA ILE A 782 -5.11 -42.55 -19.23
C ILE A 782 -6.26 -43.58 -19.15
N THR A 783 -7.09 -43.52 -18.10
CA THR A 783 -8.29 -44.37 -18.00
C THR A 783 -9.25 -44.08 -19.16
N THR A 784 -9.42 -42.81 -19.52
CA THR A 784 -10.24 -42.40 -20.67
C THR A 784 -9.61 -42.91 -22.01
N PHE A 785 -8.28 -42.83 -22.12
CA PHE A 785 -7.58 -43.41 -23.30
C PHE A 785 -7.86 -44.91 -23.43
N ALA A 786 -7.75 -45.66 -22.33
CA ALA A 786 -8.06 -47.07 -22.33
C ALA A 786 -9.55 -47.35 -22.63
N LEU A 787 -10.47 -46.55 -22.10
CA LEU A 787 -11.88 -46.63 -22.41
C LEU A 787 -12.16 -46.40 -23.90
N MET A 788 -11.61 -45.35 -24.49
CA MET A 788 -11.79 -45.02 -25.90
C MET A 788 -11.16 -46.07 -26.79
N TRP A 789 -10.00 -46.61 -26.39
CA TRP A 789 -9.24 -47.59 -27.14
C TRP A 789 -9.87 -48.97 -27.18
N TYR A 790 -10.31 -49.49 -25.99
CA TYR A 790 -10.77 -50.90 -25.86
C TYR A 790 -12.31 -51.06 -25.86
N VAL A 791 -13.07 -50.04 -25.45
CA VAL A 791 -14.55 -50.16 -25.37
C VAL A 791 -15.22 -49.49 -26.57
N PHE A 792 -14.66 -48.41 -27.08
CA PHE A 792 -15.22 -47.69 -28.23
C PHE A 792 -14.46 -47.92 -29.54
N ASP A 793 -13.45 -48.79 -29.53
CA ASP A 793 -12.62 -49.15 -30.70
C ASP A 793 -12.02 -47.94 -31.43
N ALA A 794 -11.81 -46.82 -30.71
CA ALA A 794 -11.21 -45.61 -31.25
C ALA A 794 -9.67 -45.73 -31.27
N ASN A 795 -9.14 -46.75 -31.94
CA ASN A 795 -7.73 -47.14 -31.93
C ASN A 795 -7.03 -47.01 -33.31
N THR A 796 -7.74 -46.52 -34.33
CA THR A 796 -7.23 -46.28 -35.66
C THR A 796 -7.30 -44.82 -36.05
N PRO A 797 -6.50 -44.36 -37.03
CA PRO A 797 -6.56 -42.98 -37.53
C PRO A 797 -7.96 -42.59 -38.05
N ASP A 798 -8.77 -43.54 -38.56
CA ASP A 798 -10.13 -43.28 -39.03
C ASP A 798 -11.10 -42.90 -37.89
N HIS A 799 -10.82 -43.39 -36.69
CA HIS A 799 -11.63 -43.12 -35.47
C HIS A 799 -10.97 -42.09 -34.52
N GLN A 800 -9.89 -41.42 -34.99
CA GLN A 800 -9.18 -40.44 -34.16
C GLN A 800 -10.09 -39.32 -33.63
N THR A 801 -11.06 -38.85 -34.41
CA THR A 801 -11.99 -37.77 -34.02
C THR A 801 -12.86 -38.17 -32.83
N LEU A 802 -13.29 -39.44 -32.79
CA LEU A 802 -14.04 -39.98 -31.67
C LEU A 802 -13.18 -40.01 -30.38
N PHE A 803 -11.94 -40.47 -30.50
CA PHE A 803 -10.98 -40.48 -29.40
C PHE A 803 -10.71 -39.07 -28.86
N GLN A 804 -10.44 -38.13 -29.76
CA GLN A 804 -10.19 -36.71 -29.41
C GLN A 804 -11.41 -36.08 -28.73
N SER A 805 -12.64 -36.37 -29.20
CA SER A 805 -13.89 -35.89 -28.60
C SER A 805 -14.10 -36.43 -27.20
N GLY A 806 -13.82 -37.72 -26.97
CA GLY A 806 -13.93 -38.34 -25.66
C GLY A 806 -12.96 -37.72 -24.64
N TRP A 807 -11.70 -37.56 -25.02
CA TRP A 807 -10.70 -36.94 -24.14
C TRP A 807 -10.97 -35.46 -23.92
N PHE A 808 -11.38 -34.69 -24.94
CA PHE A 808 -11.76 -33.29 -24.81
C PHE A 808 -12.82 -33.09 -23.72
N VAL A 809 -13.86 -33.91 -23.68
CA VAL A 809 -14.93 -33.80 -22.68
C VAL A 809 -14.40 -34.12 -21.28
N VAL A 810 -13.76 -35.27 -21.06
CA VAL A 810 -13.24 -35.63 -19.72
C VAL A 810 -12.20 -34.63 -19.25
N GLY A 811 -11.27 -34.25 -20.12
CA GLY A 811 -10.22 -33.31 -19.78
C GLY A 811 -10.76 -31.95 -19.31
N LEU A 812 -11.75 -31.38 -20.03
CA LEU A 812 -12.36 -30.11 -19.62
C LEU A 812 -13.16 -30.26 -18.33
N LEU A 813 -13.93 -31.35 -18.15
CA LEU A 813 -14.74 -31.55 -16.96
C LEU A 813 -13.87 -31.77 -15.71
N THR A 814 -12.83 -32.60 -15.79
CA THR A 814 -11.91 -32.85 -14.68
C THR A 814 -11.15 -31.58 -14.31
N GLN A 815 -10.68 -30.78 -15.30
CA GLN A 815 -10.05 -29.47 -15.07
C GLN A 815 -11.00 -28.46 -14.39
N THR A 816 -12.28 -28.48 -14.77
CA THR A 816 -13.27 -27.59 -14.14
C THR A 816 -13.63 -28.07 -12.73
N LEU A 817 -13.71 -29.38 -12.49
CA LEU A 817 -13.99 -29.95 -11.17
C LEU A 817 -12.85 -29.75 -10.16
N ILE A 818 -11.59 -29.76 -10.62
CA ILE A 818 -10.45 -29.54 -9.69
C ILE A 818 -10.56 -28.20 -8.99
N VAL A 819 -11.14 -27.18 -9.63
CA VAL A 819 -11.40 -25.86 -9.03
C VAL A 819 -12.18 -26.02 -7.73
N HIS A 820 -13.20 -26.87 -7.69
CA HIS A 820 -14.00 -27.14 -6.50
C HIS A 820 -13.26 -28.00 -5.48
N MET A 821 -12.45 -28.97 -5.95
CA MET A 821 -11.77 -29.94 -5.10
C MET A 821 -10.64 -29.31 -4.27
N ILE A 822 -9.86 -28.40 -4.88
CA ILE A 822 -8.65 -27.83 -4.25
C ILE A 822 -8.83 -26.40 -3.73
N ARG A 823 -10.04 -25.82 -3.83
CA ARG A 823 -10.32 -24.49 -3.27
C ARG A 823 -10.38 -24.45 -1.74
N THR A 824 -10.56 -25.62 -1.11
CA THR A 824 -10.81 -25.75 0.32
C THR A 824 -10.11 -26.99 0.89
N PRO A 825 -9.59 -26.97 2.12
CA PRO A 825 -9.12 -28.18 2.80
C PRO A 825 -10.27 -29.14 3.16
N LYS A 826 -11.50 -28.66 3.25
CA LYS A 826 -12.70 -29.41 3.62
C LYS A 826 -13.24 -30.27 2.46
N ILE A 827 -14.29 -31.03 2.73
CA ILE A 827 -14.98 -31.78 1.67
C ILE A 827 -15.83 -30.79 0.86
N PRO A 828 -15.56 -30.66 -0.46
CA PRO A 828 -16.30 -29.74 -1.32
C PRO A 828 -17.78 -30.10 -1.38
N PHE A 829 -18.62 -29.12 -1.63
CA PHE A 829 -20.09 -29.19 -1.71
C PHE A 829 -20.80 -29.57 -0.41
N LEU A 830 -20.18 -30.36 0.48
CA LEU A 830 -20.75 -30.80 1.74
C LEU A 830 -20.39 -29.86 2.92
N GLN A 831 -19.11 -29.64 3.15
CA GLN A 831 -18.59 -28.86 4.28
C GLN A 831 -18.21 -27.42 3.88
N SER A 832 -17.83 -27.19 2.63
CA SER A 832 -17.50 -25.87 2.12
C SER A 832 -18.12 -25.69 0.73
N ARG A 833 -18.96 -24.67 0.58
CA ARG A 833 -19.62 -24.34 -0.67
C ARG A 833 -18.91 -23.20 -1.37
N ALA A 834 -18.69 -23.33 -2.67
CA ALA A 834 -18.21 -22.25 -3.49
C ALA A 834 -19.26 -21.14 -3.60
N ALA A 835 -18.79 -19.92 -3.88
CA ALA A 835 -19.69 -18.80 -4.14
C ALA A 835 -20.52 -19.04 -5.40
N MET A 836 -21.75 -18.51 -5.42
CA MET A 836 -22.69 -18.72 -6.56
C MET A 836 -22.10 -18.33 -7.92
N PRO A 837 -21.34 -17.22 -8.08
CA PRO A 837 -20.72 -16.90 -9.36
C PRO A 837 -19.79 -18.00 -9.86
N LEU A 838 -19.02 -18.61 -8.96
CA LEU A 838 -18.09 -19.69 -9.32
C LEU A 838 -18.85 -20.98 -9.70
N LEU A 839 -19.89 -21.35 -8.94
CA LEU A 839 -20.73 -22.49 -9.25
C LEU A 839 -21.42 -22.36 -10.61
N VAL A 840 -22.02 -21.20 -10.87
CA VAL A 840 -22.72 -20.94 -12.14
C VAL A 840 -21.74 -20.97 -13.32
N MET A 841 -20.60 -20.30 -13.19
CA MET A 841 -19.60 -20.24 -14.25
C MET A 841 -19.04 -21.62 -14.59
N THR A 842 -18.65 -22.39 -13.59
CA THR A 842 -18.14 -23.76 -13.79
C THR A 842 -19.21 -24.68 -14.38
N ALA A 843 -20.46 -24.58 -13.94
CA ALA A 843 -21.57 -25.35 -14.49
C ALA A 843 -21.83 -25.01 -15.99
N ILE A 844 -21.78 -23.71 -16.34
CA ILE A 844 -21.90 -23.26 -17.74
C ILE A 844 -20.77 -23.84 -18.59
N ILE A 845 -19.53 -23.77 -18.13
CA ILE A 845 -18.37 -24.27 -18.88
C ILE A 845 -18.44 -25.80 -19.04
N MET A 846 -18.85 -26.53 -18.00
CA MET A 846 -19.06 -28.00 -18.13
C MET A 846 -20.17 -28.34 -19.15
N ALA A 847 -21.27 -27.59 -19.14
CA ALA A 847 -22.35 -27.76 -20.11
C ALA A 847 -21.88 -27.45 -21.54
N VAL A 848 -21.11 -26.36 -21.73
CA VAL A 848 -20.51 -26.03 -23.04
C VAL A 848 -19.55 -27.12 -23.48
N GLY A 849 -18.72 -27.67 -22.57
CA GLY A 849 -17.79 -28.74 -22.87
C GLY A 849 -18.48 -30.03 -23.40
N ILE A 850 -19.64 -30.36 -22.85
CA ILE A 850 -20.45 -31.48 -23.34
C ILE A 850 -21.17 -31.11 -24.65
N PHE A 851 -21.68 -29.88 -24.76
CA PHE A 851 -22.43 -29.42 -25.91
C PHE A 851 -21.58 -29.31 -27.19
N LEU A 852 -20.31 -28.93 -27.07
CA LEU A 852 -19.41 -28.71 -28.23
C LEU A 852 -19.33 -29.97 -29.15
N PRO A 853 -19.01 -31.18 -28.67
CA PRO A 853 -18.97 -32.36 -29.53
C PRO A 853 -20.37 -32.87 -29.90
N MET A 854 -21.41 -32.62 -29.06
CA MET A 854 -22.78 -33.15 -29.29
C MET A 854 -23.65 -32.20 -30.12
N GLY A 855 -23.27 -30.93 -30.24
CA GLY A 855 -24.08 -29.89 -30.88
C GLY A 855 -23.72 -29.64 -32.35
N PRO A 856 -24.39 -28.69 -33.00
CA PRO A 856 -24.18 -28.40 -34.44
C PRO A 856 -22.79 -27.76 -34.71
N LEU A 857 -22.12 -27.30 -33.69
CA LEU A 857 -20.78 -26.69 -33.81
C LEU A 857 -19.65 -27.74 -33.88
N ALA A 858 -19.93 -29.03 -33.59
CA ALA A 858 -18.91 -30.09 -33.54
C ALA A 858 -18.06 -30.15 -34.81
N HIS A 859 -18.69 -30.01 -35.96
CA HIS A 859 -18.03 -30.06 -37.26
C HIS A 859 -16.99 -28.93 -37.45
N TYR A 860 -17.25 -27.73 -36.93
CA TYR A 860 -16.32 -26.60 -37.01
C TYR A 860 -15.09 -26.79 -36.13
N PHE A 861 -15.25 -27.49 -35.01
CA PHE A 861 -14.17 -27.83 -34.07
C PHE A 861 -13.50 -29.18 -34.42
N LYS A 862 -13.88 -29.85 -35.53
CA LYS A 862 -13.39 -31.19 -35.87
C LYS A 862 -13.61 -32.19 -34.72
N LEU A 863 -14.75 -32.07 -34.03
CA LEU A 863 -15.23 -32.98 -33.00
C LEU A 863 -16.38 -33.85 -33.54
N GLN A 864 -16.62 -34.97 -32.88
CA GLN A 864 -17.65 -35.92 -33.25
C GLN A 864 -18.56 -36.20 -32.05
N ALA A 865 -19.86 -36.42 -32.29
CA ALA A 865 -20.82 -36.81 -31.27
C ALA A 865 -20.40 -38.13 -30.60
N LEU A 866 -20.41 -38.12 -29.27
CA LEU A 866 -20.07 -39.28 -28.45
C LEU A 866 -21.22 -40.26 -28.33
N PRO A 867 -20.96 -41.60 -28.33
CA PRO A 867 -21.98 -42.59 -28.10
C PRO A 867 -22.70 -42.42 -26.75
N SER A 868 -23.99 -42.74 -26.66
CA SER A 868 -24.77 -42.63 -25.43
C SER A 868 -24.18 -43.43 -24.25
N MET A 869 -23.54 -44.56 -24.52
CA MET A 869 -22.84 -45.38 -23.54
C MET A 869 -21.67 -44.66 -22.89
N TYR A 870 -21.02 -43.70 -23.56
CA TYR A 870 -19.97 -42.86 -23.00
C TYR A 870 -20.46 -42.06 -21.78
N PHE A 871 -21.69 -41.57 -21.84
CA PHE A 871 -22.29 -40.80 -20.75
C PHE A 871 -22.66 -41.63 -19.53
N VAL A 872 -22.60 -42.96 -19.61
CA VAL A 872 -22.70 -43.86 -18.45
C VAL A 872 -21.35 -43.95 -17.73
N PHE A 873 -20.24 -44.00 -18.47
CA PHE A 873 -18.89 -44.03 -17.90
C PHE A 873 -18.43 -42.68 -17.38
N LEU A 874 -18.83 -41.60 -18.01
CA LEU A 874 -18.40 -40.24 -17.66
C LEU A 874 -18.64 -39.86 -16.18
N PRO A 875 -19.84 -40.02 -15.58
CA PRO A 875 -20.08 -39.78 -14.15
C PRO A 875 -19.22 -40.67 -13.25
N VAL A 876 -18.97 -41.92 -13.63
CA VAL A 876 -18.15 -42.86 -12.84
C VAL A 876 -16.71 -42.37 -12.80
N ILE A 877 -16.16 -41.92 -13.93
CA ILE A 877 -14.81 -41.33 -14.02
C ILE A 877 -14.72 -40.07 -13.15
N LEU A 878 -15.71 -39.18 -13.27
CA LEU A 878 -15.71 -37.92 -12.51
C LEU A 878 -15.85 -38.16 -10.99
N LEU A 879 -16.71 -39.11 -10.57
CA LEU A 879 -16.84 -39.46 -9.15
C LEU A 879 -15.55 -40.10 -8.60
N ALA A 880 -14.94 -41.02 -9.36
CA ALA A 880 -13.68 -41.64 -8.99
C ALA A 880 -12.52 -40.59 -8.91
N TYR A 881 -12.51 -39.64 -9.85
CA TYR A 881 -11.59 -38.50 -9.81
C TYR A 881 -11.74 -37.66 -8.55
N MET A 882 -12.98 -37.31 -8.19
CA MET A 882 -13.26 -36.55 -6.98
C MET A 882 -12.85 -37.33 -5.73
N ALA A 883 -13.14 -38.62 -5.66
CA ALA A 883 -12.80 -39.49 -4.53
C ALA A 883 -11.26 -39.58 -4.35
N LEU A 884 -10.53 -39.85 -5.44
CA LEU A 884 -9.05 -39.93 -5.40
C LEU A 884 -8.43 -38.58 -5.03
N THR A 885 -8.93 -37.50 -5.62
CA THR A 885 -8.45 -36.15 -5.29
C THR A 885 -8.66 -35.84 -3.81
N GLN A 886 -9.81 -36.19 -3.24
CA GLN A 886 -10.11 -36.01 -1.83
C GLN A 886 -9.19 -36.86 -0.93
N ALA A 887 -8.90 -38.11 -1.31
CA ALA A 887 -8.00 -38.99 -0.58
C ALA A 887 -6.56 -38.43 -0.58
N VAL A 888 -6.04 -38.05 -1.73
CA VAL A 888 -4.71 -37.43 -1.87
C VAL A 888 -4.65 -36.10 -1.10
N LYS A 889 -5.71 -35.30 -1.16
CA LYS A 889 -5.80 -34.06 -0.37
C LYS A 889 -5.72 -34.34 1.13
N GLY A 890 -6.43 -35.33 1.63
CA GLY A 890 -6.35 -35.74 3.03
C GLY A 890 -4.95 -36.20 3.45
N PHE A 891 -4.23 -36.93 2.58
CA PHE A 891 -2.84 -37.31 2.79
C PHE A 891 -1.91 -36.07 2.79
N TYR A 892 -2.05 -35.19 1.81
CA TYR A 892 -1.25 -33.97 1.67
C TYR A 892 -1.37 -33.09 2.93
N ILE A 893 -2.61 -32.85 3.39
CA ILE A 893 -2.89 -32.01 4.59
C ILE A 893 -2.22 -32.60 5.83
N ARG A 894 -2.31 -33.93 6.02
CA ARG A 894 -1.69 -34.59 7.19
C ARG A 894 -0.15 -34.48 7.18
N ARG A 895 0.46 -34.45 6.00
CA ARG A 895 1.93 -34.50 5.86
C ARG A 895 2.55 -33.11 5.78
N PHE A 896 1.91 -32.14 5.15
CA PHE A 896 2.48 -30.83 4.81
C PHE A 896 1.66 -29.65 5.33
N GLY A 897 0.46 -29.89 5.87
CA GLY A 897 -0.52 -28.85 6.18
C GLY A 897 -1.23 -28.35 4.93
N TRP A 898 -2.11 -27.38 5.12
CA TRP A 898 -2.81 -26.68 4.05
C TRP A 898 -2.52 -25.18 4.18
N GLN A 899 -1.78 -24.67 3.24
CA GLN A 899 -1.46 -23.25 3.16
C GLN A 899 -2.22 -22.58 2.02
#